data_e766b93978ccfc4826fdf0faf2d616f5
#
_entry.id   e766b93978ccfc4826fdf0faf2d616f5
#
_cell.length_a   1.000
_cell.length_b   1.000
_cell.length_c   1.000
_cell.angle_alpha   90.00
_cell.angle_beta   90.00
_cell.angle_gamma   90.00
#
_symmetry.space_group_name_H-M   'P 1'
#
loop_
_entity.id
_entity.type
_entity.pdbx_description
1 polymer ?
#
loop_
_entity_poly.entity_id
_entity_poly.type
_entity_poly.pdbx_seq_one_letter_code
_entity_poly.pdbx_strand_id
1 'polypeptide(L)'
;MIYPQNFEQKIGFDQIRQLLKEKCLSTLGEERVIDMAFSDHFGEVEERLDQVTEFVRILQEEDNFPAQYFFDVRPSLKRIRVEGMYLDEPELFDLRRSLETIRDIVRFLQKSDDDEEESASPYPCLKKLARDITVFPQLIAKINGILSPYGKIKDNASAELARIRRELASTMGSISRSLNSILRNAQSEGVVDKDVTPTMRDGRLVIPVAPALKRKIRGIVHDESASGKTVFIEPAEVVEANNRIRELEGDERREIIRILTDFSNQLRPSISDVLLSYEFLAEIDFIRAKALFAEQISGLKPALENKQLLDWTMAVHPLLQLSLAKHGKKVVPLDIELNEKQRILIISGPNAGGKSVCLKTVGLLQYMLQSGLLIPMHERSHAGIFSSIFIDIGDEQSIEDDLSTYSSHLTNMKIMMKNCNERSLILIDEFGGGTEPQIGGAIAEAVLKRFNQKQTFGVITTHYQNLKHFAEDHEGVVNGAMLYDRHLMQALFQLQIGNPGSSFAVEIARKIGLPEDVIADASEIVGSEYINADKYLQDIVRDKRYWEGKRQTIRQREKHMEETIERYQTEIEDLQKSRKDILRKAKEEVEQLMQEANARIENTIRSIKEAQAEKEKTRQARQELTDFRESMEALANKELEEKIARKMEKLKEKQNRKKEKKAGNGKENGPSAQALAEQQARKEAERLAAIVPGCNVRIKGQTSVGEVMEVNGKNAIIAFGSIKTTVKLDRLERTNAQPKQADVSAKSTFISVQTQDSMYEKKLHFKQDIDVRGMRGDEALQAVTYFIDDAILVGMSRVRILHGTGTGILRTLIRQYLETVPGVRHFADEHIQFGGAGITVVDLS
;
A
#
# COMPACT_ATOMS: atom_id res chain seq x y z
N MET A 1 -12.75 -24.94 13.60
CA MET A 1 -12.89 -24.38 14.99
C MET A 1 -11.76 -23.36 15.21
N ILE A 2 -12.11 -22.15 15.70
CA ILE A 2 -11.13 -21.09 16.02
C ILE A 2 -11.14 -20.91 17.55
N TYR A 3 -9.98 -20.85 18.18
CA TYR A 3 -9.84 -20.70 19.63
C TYR A 3 -8.59 -19.82 19.97
N PRO A 4 -8.68 -18.95 20.97
CA PRO A 4 -9.79 -18.61 21.87
C PRO A 4 -10.89 -17.74 21.21
N GLN A 5 -11.94 -17.37 21.96
CA GLN A 5 -13.02 -16.51 21.42
C GLN A 5 -12.53 -15.12 20.97
N ASN A 6 -11.53 -14.57 21.63
CA ASN A 6 -10.88 -13.31 21.27
C ASN A 6 -9.72 -13.47 20.26
N PHE A 7 -9.75 -14.57 19.48
CA PHE A 7 -8.71 -14.89 18.49
C PHE A 7 -8.40 -13.73 17.57
N GLU A 8 -9.41 -13.12 16.96
CA GLU A 8 -9.24 -12.02 16.00
C GLU A 8 -8.50 -10.83 16.61
N GLN A 9 -8.82 -10.48 17.87
CA GLN A 9 -8.12 -9.40 18.58
C GLN A 9 -6.64 -9.76 18.86
N LYS A 10 -6.38 -11.00 19.26
CA LYS A 10 -5.01 -11.46 19.57
C LYS A 10 -4.08 -11.44 18.36
N ILE A 11 -4.60 -11.72 17.17
CA ILE A 11 -3.81 -11.66 15.92
C ILE A 11 -3.91 -10.32 15.19
N GLY A 12 -4.79 -9.40 15.64
CA GLY A 12 -5.02 -8.08 15.03
C GLY A 12 -5.95 -8.10 13.82
N PHE A 13 -6.77 -9.13 13.64
CA PHE A 13 -7.71 -9.21 12.52
C PHE A 13 -8.88 -8.23 12.63
N ASP A 14 -9.23 -7.82 13.85
CA ASP A 14 -10.15 -6.72 14.13
C ASP A 14 -9.73 -5.41 13.45
N GLN A 15 -8.42 -5.11 13.44
CA GLN A 15 -7.89 -3.96 12.72
C GLN A 15 -7.99 -4.12 11.20
N ILE A 16 -7.82 -5.36 10.69
CA ILE A 16 -8.05 -5.65 9.26
C ILE A 16 -9.53 -5.42 8.90
N ARG A 17 -10.47 -5.87 9.74
CA ARG A 17 -11.90 -5.58 9.54
C ARG A 17 -12.18 -4.08 9.49
N GLN A 18 -11.56 -3.30 10.39
CA GLN A 18 -11.73 -1.85 10.39
C GLN A 18 -11.19 -1.21 9.10
N LEU A 19 -10.01 -1.63 8.63
CA LEU A 19 -9.43 -1.16 7.37
C LEU A 19 -10.30 -1.53 6.15
N LEU A 20 -10.94 -2.69 6.18
CA LEU A 20 -11.88 -3.09 5.12
C LEU A 20 -13.15 -2.25 5.14
N LYS A 21 -13.74 -1.97 6.33
CA LYS A 21 -14.90 -1.09 6.46
C LYS A 21 -14.65 0.30 5.88
N GLU A 22 -13.48 0.88 6.14
CA GLU A 22 -13.08 2.18 5.59
C GLU A 22 -13.02 2.21 4.06
N LYS A 23 -12.92 1.05 3.41
CA LYS A 23 -12.87 0.90 1.95
C LYS A 23 -14.24 0.58 1.33
N CYS A 24 -15.23 0.23 2.13
CA CYS A 24 -16.59 0.04 1.66
C CYS A 24 -17.22 1.37 1.22
N LEU A 25 -18.06 1.34 0.22
CA LEU A 25 -18.81 2.50 -0.28
C LEU A 25 -20.12 2.69 0.47
N SER A 26 -20.61 1.65 1.13
CA SER A 26 -21.94 1.60 1.74
C SER A 26 -21.95 0.76 3.01
N THR A 27 -22.99 0.99 3.82
CA THR A 27 -23.30 0.12 4.97
C THR A 27 -23.58 -1.33 4.55
N LEU A 28 -23.99 -1.57 3.29
CA LEU A 28 -24.18 -2.90 2.74
C LEU A 28 -22.89 -3.73 2.73
N GLY A 29 -21.79 -3.12 2.25
CA GLY A 29 -20.47 -3.74 2.27
C GLY A 29 -19.92 -3.88 3.69
N GLU A 30 -20.15 -2.89 4.56
CA GLU A 30 -19.73 -2.97 5.96
C GLU A 30 -20.37 -4.14 6.72
N GLU A 31 -21.66 -4.42 6.49
CA GLU A 31 -22.35 -5.60 7.05
C GLU A 31 -21.63 -6.88 6.61
N ARG A 32 -21.27 -7.01 5.34
CA ARG A 32 -20.49 -8.17 4.82
C ARG A 32 -19.12 -8.31 5.47
N VAL A 33 -18.46 -7.20 5.78
CA VAL A 33 -17.19 -7.22 6.53
C VAL A 33 -17.40 -7.75 7.96
N ILE A 34 -18.51 -7.40 8.61
CA ILE A 34 -18.85 -7.91 9.94
C ILE A 34 -19.12 -9.42 9.89
N ASP A 35 -19.88 -9.86 8.90
CA ASP A 35 -20.29 -11.27 8.74
C ASP A 35 -19.18 -12.16 8.11
N MET A 36 -18.05 -11.57 7.71
CA MET A 36 -16.93 -12.30 7.14
C MET A 36 -16.43 -13.37 8.13
N ALA A 37 -16.43 -14.62 7.72
CA ALA A 37 -16.09 -15.75 8.56
C ALA A 37 -14.99 -16.62 7.94
N PHE A 38 -14.20 -17.24 8.80
CA PHE A 38 -13.25 -18.28 8.45
C PHE A 38 -13.95 -19.50 7.85
N SER A 39 -13.43 -20.00 6.73
CA SER A 39 -13.91 -21.22 6.08
C SER A 39 -12.80 -22.28 6.02
N ASP A 40 -13.18 -23.55 6.22
CA ASP A 40 -12.30 -24.72 6.03
C ASP A 40 -12.65 -25.52 4.76
N HIS A 41 -13.53 -24.99 3.92
CA HIS A 41 -13.91 -25.58 2.65
C HIS A 41 -13.02 -25.03 1.52
N PHE A 42 -12.18 -25.88 0.96
CA PHE A 42 -11.21 -25.51 -0.07
C PHE A 42 -11.86 -24.76 -1.25
N GLY A 43 -12.92 -25.31 -1.83
CA GLY A 43 -13.56 -24.68 -3.00
C GLY A 43 -14.18 -23.30 -2.70
N GLU A 44 -14.70 -23.10 -1.49
CA GLU A 44 -15.24 -21.81 -1.07
C GLU A 44 -14.14 -20.75 -0.89
N VAL A 45 -13.02 -21.13 -0.26
CA VAL A 45 -11.87 -20.25 -0.08
C VAL A 45 -11.27 -19.91 -1.45
N GLU A 46 -11.10 -20.88 -2.32
CA GLU A 46 -10.57 -20.68 -3.67
C GLU A 46 -11.44 -19.73 -4.48
N GLU A 47 -12.76 -19.94 -4.51
CA GLU A 47 -13.71 -19.08 -5.23
C GLU A 47 -13.69 -17.64 -4.69
N ARG A 48 -13.67 -17.44 -3.37
CA ARG A 48 -13.58 -16.12 -2.75
C ARG A 48 -12.27 -15.39 -3.11
N LEU A 49 -11.15 -16.09 -3.14
CA LEU A 49 -9.86 -15.51 -3.52
C LEU A 49 -9.81 -15.19 -5.01
N ASP A 50 -10.41 -16.01 -5.87
CA ASP A 50 -10.50 -15.75 -7.31
C ASP A 50 -11.35 -14.52 -7.60
N GLN A 51 -12.51 -14.37 -6.93
CA GLN A 51 -13.33 -13.15 -7.03
C GLN A 51 -12.54 -11.88 -6.69
N VAL A 52 -11.76 -11.92 -5.60
CA VAL A 52 -10.93 -10.77 -5.21
C VAL A 52 -9.80 -10.55 -6.22
N THR A 53 -9.17 -11.60 -6.72
CA THR A 53 -8.10 -11.51 -7.73
C THR A 53 -8.61 -10.92 -9.04
N GLU A 54 -9.78 -11.36 -9.51
CA GLU A 54 -10.44 -10.79 -10.68
C GLU A 54 -10.77 -9.30 -10.47
N PHE A 55 -11.22 -8.94 -9.26
CA PHE A 55 -11.52 -7.55 -8.97
C PHE A 55 -10.27 -6.67 -8.88
N VAL A 56 -9.14 -7.20 -8.37
CA VAL A 56 -7.84 -6.50 -8.44
C VAL A 56 -7.44 -6.23 -9.89
N ARG A 57 -7.66 -7.19 -10.78
CA ARG A 57 -7.41 -6.98 -12.22
C ARG A 57 -8.33 -5.89 -12.79
N ILE A 58 -9.62 -5.87 -12.43
CA ILE A 58 -10.53 -4.77 -12.81
C ILE A 58 -9.99 -3.41 -12.37
N LEU A 59 -9.49 -3.30 -11.13
CA LEU A 59 -8.94 -2.04 -10.62
C LEU A 59 -7.68 -1.58 -11.36
N GLN A 60 -6.91 -2.51 -11.94
CA GLN A 60 -5.65 -2.23 -12.63
C GLN A 60 -5.82 -2.03 -14.15
N GLU A 61 -6.77 -2.71 -14.75
CA GLU A 61 -6.93 -2.78 -16.22
C GLU A 61 -8.10 -1.91 -16.73
N GLU A 62 -9.10 -1.59 -15.86
CA GLU A 62 -10.35 -0.96 -16.29
C GLU A 62 -10.61 0.37 -15.56
N ASP A 63 -10.61 1.46 -16.32
CA ASP A 63 -10.91 2.80 -15.77
C ASP A 63 -12.42 3.06 -15.54
N ASN A 64 -13.31 2.23 -16.08
CA ASN A 64 -14.74 2.52 -16.21
C ASN A 64 -15.63 1.57 -15.39
N PHE A 65 -15.13 0.93 -14.35
CA PHE A 65 -15.99 0.10 -13.49
C PHE A 65 -17.03 0.99 -12.78
N PRO A 66 -18.36 0.67 -12.81
CA PRO A 66 -19.41 1.51 -12.26
C PRO A 66 -19.48 1.43 -10.73
N ALA A 67 -18.49 2.00 -10.05
CA ALA A 67 -18.36 2.02 -8.58
C ALA A 67 -19.02 3.28 -7.96
N GLN A 68 -20.21 3.67 -8.42
CA GLN A 68 -20.91 4.84 -7.93
C GLN A 68 -22.30 4.46 -7.39
N TYR A 69 -22.80 5.23 -6.42
CA TYR A 69 -24.18 5.14 -5.94
C TYR A 69 -24.58 3.80 -5.28
N PHE A 70 -23.84 3.41 -4.28
CA PHE A 70 -24.12 2.25 -3.42
C PHE A 70 -24.97 2.71 -2.22
N PHE A 71 -26.26 2.97 -2.42
CA PHE A 71 -27.16 3.41 -1.35
C PHE A 71 -27.93 2.22 -0.76
N ASP A 72 -28.08 2.18 0.57
CA ASP A 72 -28.91 1.18 1.24
C ASP A 72 -30.37 1.62 1.35
N VAL A 73 -31.18 1.14 0.43
CA VAL A 73 -32.65 1.39 0.41
C VAL A 73 -33.44 0.19 0.95
N ARG A 74 -32.79 -0.85 1.44
CA ARG A 74 -33.43 -2.04 2.01
C ARG A 74 -34.43 -1.72 3.15
N PRO A 75 -34.14 -0.81 4.11
CA PRO A 75 -35.10 -0.43 5.13
C PRO A 75 -36.39 0.16 4.55
N SER A 76 -36.27 1.03 3.55
CA SER A 76 -37.38 1.67 2.86
C SER A 76 -38.20 0.66 2.06
N LEU A 77 -37.55 -0.28 1.35
CA LEU A 77 -38.20 -1.38 0.64
C LEU A 77 -38.96 -2.32 1.58
N LYS A 78 -38.39 -2.62 2.76
CA LYS A 78 -39.08 -3.41 3.79
C LYS A 78 -40.32 -2.67 4.33
N ARG A 79 -40.25 -1.36 4.53
CA ARG A 79 -41.34 -0.50 5.00
C ARG A 79 -42.52 -0.48 4.02
N ILE A 80 -42.26 -0.33 2.73
CA ILE A 80 -43.30 -0.27 1.70
C ILE A 80 -43.99 -1.61 1.40
N ARG A 81 -43.60 -2.71 2.02
CA ARG A 81 -44.36 -3.96 1.98
C ARG A 81 -45.79 -3.76 2.55
N VAL A 82 -45.95 -2.82 3.48
CA VAL A 82 -47.24 -2.50 4.07
C VAL A 82 -48.02 -1.63 3.07
N GLU A 83 -49.26 -1.98 2.81
CA GLU A 83 -50.14 -1.21 1.93
C GLU A 83 -50.36 0.21 2.47
N GLY A 84 -50.36 1.18 1.55
CA GLY A 84 -50.49 2.61 1.87
C GLY A 84 -49.19 3.31 2.17
N MET A 85 -48.10 2.55 2.44
CA MET A 85 -46.75 3.14 2.56
C MET A 85 -46.14 3.38 1.16
N TYR A 86 -45.32 4.42 1.05
CA TYR A 86 -44.66 4.79 -0.20
C TYR A 86 -43.21 5.20 0.06
N LEU A 87 -42.40 5.19 -1.00
CA LEU A 87 -41.05 5.77 -1.03
C LEU A 87 -41.16 7.28 -1.22
N ASP A 88 -40.42 8.04 -0.44
CA ASP A 88 -40.31 9.48 -0.66
C ASP A 88 -39.38 9.82 -1.85
N GLU A 89 -39.27 11.11 -2.18
CA GLU A 89 -38.43 11.54 -3.33
C GLU A 89 -36.95 11.12 -3.18
N PRO A 90 -36.27 11.36 -2.04
CA PRO A 90 -34.89 10.91 -1.81
C PRO A 90 -34.73 9.39 -1.92
N GLU A 91 -35.61 8.62 -1.27
CA GLU A 91 -35.55 7.15 -1.27
C GLU A 91 -35.78 6.58 -2.68
N LEU A 92 -36.71 7.18 -3.43
CA LEU A 92 -36.95 6.82 -4.83
C LEU A 92 -35.75 7.15 -5.73
N PHE A 93 -35.09 8.26 -5.45
CA PHE A 93 -33.89 8.69 -6.18
C PHE A 93 -32.72 7.77 -5.92
N ASP A 94 -32.50 7.39 -4.66
CA ASP A 94 -31.43 6.47 -4.28
C ASP A 94 -31.70 5.05 -4.81
N LEU A 95 -32.96 4.59 -4.79
CA LEU A 95 -33.36 3.34 -5.43
C LEU A 95 -33.01 3.34 -6.93
N ARG A 96 -33.35 4.42 -7.64
CA ARG A 96 -33.03 4.55 -9.07
C ARG A 96 -31.54 4.40 -9.32
N ARG A 97 -30.72 5.16 -8.58
CA ARG A 97 -29.26 5.17 -8.73
C ARG A 97 -28.64 3.81 -8.45
N SER A 98 -29.06 3.17 -7.37
CA SER A 98 -28.59 1.84 -7.02
C SER A 98 -28.99 0.79 -8.07
N LEU A 99 -30.24 0.84 -8.61
CA LEU A 99 -30.66 -0.05 -9.67
C LEU A 99 -29.91 0.19 -11.00
N GLU A 100 -29.61 1.44 -11.32
CA GLU A 100 -28.76 1.79 -12.45
C GLU A 100 -27.36 1.23 -12.28
N THR A 101 -26.74 1.39 -11.09
CA THR A 101 -25.43 0.81 -10.75
C THR A 101 -25.43 -0.72 -10.86
N ILE A 102 -26.44 -1.39 -10.28
CA ILE A 102 -26.57 -2.85 -10.39
C ILE A 102 -26.66 -3.29 -11.86
N ARG A 103 -27.50 -2.64 -12.66
CA ARG A 103 -27.63 -2.91 -14.10
C ARG A 103 -26.27 -2.75 -14.82
N ASP A 104 -25.56 -1.70 -14.53
CA ASP A 104 -24.32 -1.36 -15.22
C ASP A 104 -23.18 -2.29 -14.78
N ILE A 105 -23.12 -2.72 -13.49
CA ILE A 105 -22.22 -3.76 -13.01
C ILE A 105 -22.51 -5.10 -13.70
N VAL A 106 -23.78 -5.53 -13.72
CA VAL A 106 -24.18 -6.80 -14.37
C VAL A 106 -23.80 -6.77 -15.86
N ARG A 107 -24.07 -5.65 -16.55
CA ARG A 107 -23.69 -5.47 -17.96
C ARG A 107 -22.18 -5.50 -18.16
N PHE A 108 -21.42 -4.86 -17.27
CA PHE A 108 -19.95 -4.88 -17.31
C PHE A 108 -19.41 -6.31 -17.19
N LEU A 109 -19.87 -7.07 -16.20
CA LEU A 109 -19.41 -8.44 -15.95
C LEU A 109 -19.91 -9.46 -16.99
N GLN A 110 -21.02 -9.19 -17.68
CA GLN A 110 -21.55 -10.03 -18.75
C GLN A 110 -20.94 -9.73 -20.12
N LYS A 111 -20.19 -8.64 -20.26
CA LYS A 111 -19.54 -8.27 -21.50
C LYS A 111 -18.55 -9.38 -21.86
N SER A 112 -18.78 -10.07 -22.96
CA SER A 112 -17.79 -10.92 -23.62
C SER A 112 -16.96 -10.03 -24.54
N ASP A 113 -15.68 -10.28 -24.69
CA ASP A 113 -14.89 -9.66 -25.74
C ASP A 113 -15.57 -9.99 -27.08
N ASP A 114 -16.09 -8.94 -27.73
CA ASP A 114 -16.67 -9.07 -29.08
C ASP A 114 -15.56 -9.56 -30.00
N ASP A 115 -15.76 -10.70 -30.62
CA ASP A 115 -15.36 -11.15 -31.96
C ASP A 115 -15.03 -12.66 -32.08
N GLU A 116 -14.97 -13.47 -31.01
CA GLU A 116 -14.88 -14.92 -31.17
C GLU A 116 -15.87 -15.66 -30.24
N GLU A 117 -16.73 -16.46 -30.82
CA GLU A 117 -17.81 -17.20 -30.14
C GLU A 117 -17.36 -18.18 -29.02
N GLU A 118 -16.06 -18.24 -28.67
CA GLU A 118 -15.48 -19.14 -27.65
C GLU A 118 -14.54 -18.45 -26.64
N SER A 119 -14.39 -17.12 -26.62
CA SER A 119 -13.50 -16.50 -25.62
C SER A 119 -14.12 -16.52 -24.23
N ALA A 120 -13.44 -17.17 -23.29
CA ALA A 120 -13.81 -17.21 -21.88
C ALA A 120 -13.84 -15.76 -21.34
N SER A 121 -14.89 -15.43 -20.58
CA SER A 121 -14.95 -14.12 -19.89
C SER A 121 -13.67 -13.84 -19.12
N PRO A 122 -13.13 -12.60 -19.16
CA PRO A 122 -11.95 -12.24 -18.40
C PRO A 122 -12.14 -12.35 -16.87
N TYR A 123 -13.40 -12.33 -16.39
CA TYR A 123 -13.79 -12.37 -14.98
C TYR A 123 -14.84 -13.49 -14.70
N PRO A 124 -14.47 -14.78 -14.83
CA PRO A 124 -15.45 -15.88 -14.75
C PRO A 124 -16.12 -16.01 -13.39
N CYS A 125 -15.40 -15.78 -12.27
CA CYS A 125 -15.97 -15.90 -10.93
C CYS A 125 -16.95 -14.76 -10.61
N LEU A 126 -16.62 -13.53 -11.00
CA LEU A 126 -17.52 -12.38 -10.84
C LEU A 126 -18.72 -12.47 -11.79
N LYS A 127 -18.53 -12.97 -13.02
CA LYS A 127 -19.62 -13.24 -13.96
C LYS A 127 -20.61 -14.27 -13.41
N LYS A 128 -20.11 -15.29 -12.70
CA LYS A 128 -20.95 -16.29 -12.02
C LYS A 128 -21.85 -15.65 -10.97
N LEU A 129 -21.34 -14.67 -10.18
CA LEU A 129 -22.14 -13.91 -9.20
C LEU A 129 -23.24 -13.08 -9.89
N ALA A 130 -22.96 -12.52 -11.07
CA ALA A 130 -23.90 -11.68 -11.81
C ALA A 130 -24.91 -12.46 -12.66
N ARG A 131 -24.79 -13.79 -12.76
CA ARG A 131 -25.57 -14.62 -13.71
C ARG A 131 -27.07 -14.62 -13.42
N ASP A 132 -27.43 -14.77 -12.15
CA ASP A 132 -28.82 -14.95 -11.73
C ASP A 132 -29.44 -13.66 -11.16
N ILE A 133 -28.76 -12.51 -11.36
CA ILE A 133 -29.22 -11.22 -10.84
C ILE A 133 -30.21 -10.58 -11.80
N THR A 134 -31.39 -10.31 -11.29
CA THR A 134 -32.43 -9.61 -12.03
C THR A 134 -32.13 -8.12 -12.12
N VAL A 135 -32.10 -7.59 -13.32
CA VAL A 135 -32.04 -6.14 -13.58
C VAL A 135 -33.44 -5.60 -13.87
N PHE A 136 -33.72 -4.35 -13.50
CA PHE A 136 -35.05 -3.77 -13.53
C PHE A 136 -35.15 -2.56 -14.47
N PRO A 137 -34.94 -2.71 -15.81
CA PRO A 137 -34.96 -1.58 -16.74
C PRO A 137 -36.32 -0.88 -16.80
N GLN A 138 -37.41 -1.62 -16.62
CA GLN A 138 -38.76 -1.06 -16.59
C GLN A 138 -39.02 -0.20 -15.36
N LEU A 139 -38.54 -0.61 -14.18
CA LEU A 139 -38.62 0.20 -12.95
C LEU A 139 -37.79 1.48 -13.08
N ILE A 140 -36.57 1.36 -13.58
CA ILE A 140 -35.68 2.51 -13.85
C ILE A 140 -36.36 3.49 -14.80
N ALA A 141 -36.96 3.00 -15.90
CA ALA A 141 -37.68 3.85 -16.88
C ALA A 141 -38.88 4.57 -16.24
N LYS A 142 -39.67 3.86 -15.38
CA LYS A 142 -40.80 4.46 -14.65
C LYS A 142 -40.30 5.54 -13.68
N ILE A 143 -39.27 5.26 -12.88
CA ILE A 143 -38.69 6.27 -11.97
C ILE A 143 -38.18 7.47 -12.76
N ASN A 144 -37.53 7.23 -13.89
CA ASN A 144 -37.09 8.31 -14.80
C ASN A 144 -38.27 9.10 -15.41
N GLY A 145 -39.48 8.54 -15.50
CA GLY A 145 -40.71 9.25 -15.83
C GLY A 145 -41.17 10.18 -14.71
N ILE A 146 -40.97 9.81 -13.48
CA ILE A 146 -41.38 10.54 -12.26
C ILE A 146 -40.34 11.56 -11.84
N LEU A 147 -39.06 11.18 -11.77
CA LEU A 147 -37.96 12.03 -11.25
C LEU A 147 -37.14 12.67 -12.37
N SER A 148 -36.72 13.89 -12.11
CA SER A 148 -35.69 14.57 -12.89
C SER A 148 -34.31 13.97 -12.64
N PRO A 149 -33.25 14.31 -13.42
CA PRO A 149 -31.88 13.92 -13.16
C PRO A 149 -31.37 14.34 -11.77
N TYR A 150 -31.95 15.34 -11.16
CA TYR A 150 -31.59 15.91 -9.85
C TYR A 150 -32.45 15.36 -8.69
N GLY A 151 -33.27 14.35 -8.91
CA GLY A 151 -34.12 13.73 -7.87
C GLY A 151 -35.38 14.47 -7.51
N LYS A 152 -35.77 15.49 -8.28
CA LYS A 152 -37.05 16.22 -8.06
C LYS A 152 -38.14 15.66 -8.95
N ILE A 153 -39.38 15.65 -8.45
CA ILE A 153 -40.54 15.20 -9.23
C ILE A 153 -40.73 16.16 -10.43
N LYS A 154 -40.82 15.58 -11.61
CA LYS A 154 -41.03 16.29 -12.88
C LYS A 154 -42.43 16.92 -12.93
N ASP A 155 -42.54 18.07 -13.58
CA ASP A 155 -43.83 18.72 -13.76
C ASP A 155 -44.80 17.85 -14.54
N ASN A 156 -44.32 17.03 -15.44
CA ASN A 156 -45.11 16.12 -16.26
C ASN A 156 -45.17 14.68 -15.72
N ALA A 157 -44.82 14.45 -14.45
CA ALA A 157 -44.92 13.14 -13.82
C ALA A 157 -46.37 12.58 -13.84
N SER A 158 -47.37 13.48 -13.79
CA SER A 158 -48.76 13.18 -14.15
C SER A 158 -49.41 14.37 -14.87
N ALA A 159 -50.48 14.13 -15.62
CA ALA A 159 -51.23 15.18 -16.28
C ALA A 159 -51.85 16.17 -15.26
N GLU A 160 -52.29 15.65 -14.11
CA GLU A 160 -52.89 16.45 -13.04
C GLU A 160 -51.84 17.33 -12.34
N LEU A 161 -50.67 16.81 -12.04
CA LEU A 161 -49.55 17.60 -11.47
C LEU A 161 -49.15 18.74 -12.40
N ALA A 162 -49.04 18.43 -13.71
CA ALA A 162 -48.77 19.47 -14.71
C ALA A 162 -49.83 20.55 -14.79
N ARG A 163 -51.12 20.21 -14.58
CA ARG A 163 -52.23 21.17 -14.49
C ARG A 163 -52.09 22.06 -13.26
N ILE A 164 -51.89 21.43 -12.07
CA ILE A 164 -51.78 22.12 -10.78
C ILE A 164 -50.60 23.10 -10.80
N ARG A 165 -49.42 22.69 -11.24
CA ARG A 165 -48.20 23.52 -11.28
C ARG A 165 -48.35 24.71 -12.26
N ARG A 166 -49.03 24.51 -13.40
CA ARG A 166 -49.32 25.60 -14.34
C ARG A 166 -50.29 26.62 -13.72
N GLU A 167 -51.35 26.14 -13.05
CA GLU A 167 -52.32 27.01 -12.36
C GLU A 167 -51.64 27.78 -11.21
N LEU A 168 -50.78 27.09 -10.42
CA LEU A 168 -50.00 27.68 -9.33
C LEU A 168 -49.07 28.80 -9.86
N ALA A 169 -48.29 28.52 -10.91
CA ALA A 169 -47.44 29.52 -11.56
C ALA A 169 -48.22 30.70 -12.12
N SER A 170 -49.39 30.45 -12.74
CA SER A 170 -50.30 31.50 -13.25
C SER A 170 -50.83 32.36 -12.13
N THR A 171 -51.28 31.74 -11.01
CA THR A 171 -51.86 32.45 -9.87
C THR A 171 -50.77 33.29 -9.15
N MET A 172 -49.57 32.72 -8.94
CA MET A 172 -48.42 33.48 -8.41
C MET A 172 -48.08 34.70 -9.30
N GLY A 173 -48.06 34.50 -10.62
CA GLY A 173 -47.78 35.57 -11.57
C GLY A 173 -48.92 36.65 -11.62
N SER A 174 -50.13 36.29 -11.19
CA SER A 174 -51.27 37.25 -11.13
C SER A 174 -51.18 38.17 -9.92
N ILE A 175 -50.66 37.72 -8.78
CA ILE A 175 -50.56 38.52 -7.53
C ILE A 175 -49.82 39.83 -7.77
N SER A 176 -48.63 39.78 -8.36
CA SER A 176 -47.85 41.01 -8.65
C SER A 176 -48.52 41.94 -9.57
N ARG A 177 -49.26 41.42 -10.58
CA ARG A 177 -50.03 42.25 -11.52
C ARG A 177 -51.22 42.88 -10.82
N SER A 178 -52.04 42.14 -10.08
CA SER A 178 -53.19 42.65 -9.32
C SER A 178 -52.74 43.66 -8.29
N LEU A 179 -51.70 43.36 -7.52
CA LEU A 179 -51.17 44.29 -6.52
C LEU A 179 -50.70 45.60 -7.13
N ASN A 180 -49.97 45.56 -8.25
CA ASN A 180 -49.55 46.78 -8.96
C ASN A 180 -50.71 47.55 -9.56
N SER A 181 -51.75 46.86 -10.03
CA SER A 181 -53.00 47.51 -10.54
C SER A 181 -53.69 48.18 -9.41
N ILE A 182 -53.94 47.55 -8.27
CA ILE A 182 -54.58 48.10 -7.11
C ILE A 182 -53.75 49.27 -6.53
N LEU A 183 -52.45 49.16 -6.50
CA LEU A 183 -51.59 50.26 -6.06
C LEU A 183 -51.66 51.47 -6.97
N ARG A 184 -51.64 51.28 -8.29
CA ARG A 184 -51.83 52.40 -9.26
C ARG A 184 -53.15 53.06 -9.13
N ASN A 185 -54.26 52.30 -8.94
CA ASN A 185 -55.56 52.82 -8.74
C ASN A 185 -55.61 53.62 -7.41
N ALA A 186 -55.13 53.11 -6.35
CA ALA A 186 -55.06 53.80 -5.07
C ALA A 186 -54.12 55.03 -5.08
N GLN A 187 -53.06 55.05 -5.88
CA GLN A 187 -52.26 56.26 -6.14
C GLN A 187 -53.00 57.29 -6.99
N SER A 188 -53.78 56.88 -8.00
CA SER A 188 -54.57 57.79 -8.82
C SER A 188 -55.71 58.43 -8.05
N GLU A 189 -56.29 57.73 -7.06
CA GLU A 189 -57.35 58.22 -6.18
C GLU A 189 -56.82 59.02 -4.98
N GLY A 190 -55.49 59.15 -4.83
CA GLY A 190 -54.91 59.87 -3.69
C GLY A 190 -55.02 59.13 -2.35
N VAL A 191 -55.25 57.80 -2.35
CA VAL A 191 -55.34 56.94 -1.18
C VAL A 191 -53.97 56.57 -0.64
N VAL A 192 -53.01 56.48 -1.55
CA VAL A 192 -51.58 56.13 -1.31
C VAL A 192 -50.71 57.12 -2.08
N ASP A 193 -49.66 57.61 -1.50
CA ASP A 193 -48.68 58.50 -2.12
C ASP A 193 -48.00 57.85 -3.35
N LYS A 194 -47.60 58.65 -4.33
CA LYS A 194 -47.02 58.18 -5.59
C LYS A 194 -45.73 57.40 -5.43
N ASP A 195 -45.00 57.63 -4.33
CA ASP A 195 -43.67 57.01 -4.03
C ASP A 195 -43.80 55.72 -3.27
N VAL A 196 -44.99 55.31 -2.88
CA VAL A 196 -45.21 54.08 -2.11
C VAL A 196 -45.11 52.88 -3.01
N THR A 197 -44.34 51.87 -2.56
CA THR A 197 -44.20 50.56 -3.18
C THR A 197 -44.75 49.47 -2.26
N PRO A 198 -45.22 48.33 -2.83
CA PRO A 198 -45.60 47.20 -2.00
C PRO A 198 -44.44 46.75 -1.13
N THR A 199 -44.74 46.41 0.11
CA THR A 199 -43.75 45.90 1.08
C THR A 199 -44.15 44.51 1.55
N MET A 200 -43.14 43.73 2.03
CA MET A 200 -43.39 42.41 2.60
C MET A 200 -43.47 42.50 4.12
N ARG A 201 -44.58 41.99 4.69
CA ARG A 201 -44.75 41.83 6.12
C ARG A 201 -45.23 40.43 6.42
N ASP A 202 -44.55 39.74 7.31
CA ASP A 202 -44.80 38.33 7.71
C ASP A 202 -45.02 37.41 6.47
N GLY A 203 -44.19 37.60 5.44
CA GLY A 203 -44.26 36.80 4.21
C GLY A 203 -45.40 37.17 3.27
N ARG A 204 -46.11 38.29 3.47
CA ARG A 204 -47.22 38.75 2.68
C ARG A 204 -46.93 40.10 2.04
N LEU A 205 -47.37 40.25 0.79
CA LEU A 205 -47.26 41.49 0.07
C LEU A 205 -48.41 42.41 0.49
N VAL A 206 -48.08 43.56 1.07
CA VAL A 206 -49.03 44.54 1.61
C VAL A 206 -48.78 45.91 1.06
N ILE A 207 -49.84 46.72 1.02
CA ILE A 207 -49.78 48.13 0.64
C ILE A 207 -49.81 48.97 1.93
N PRO A 208 -48.80 49.81 2.16
CA PRO A 208 -48.81 50.74 3.26
C PRO A 208 -49.80 51.91 2.98
N VAL A 209 -50.74 52.14 3.88
CA VAL A 209 -51.83 53.14 3.74
C VAL A 209 -51.97 53.98 5.03
N ALA A 210 -52.31 55.26 4.92
CA ALA A 210 -52.62 56.06 6.05
C ALA A 210 -53.89 55.55 6.79
N PRO A 211 -53.92 55.48 8.17
CA PRO A 211 -55.06 54.90 8.91
C PRO A 211 -56.40 55.47 8.57
N ALA A 212 -56.46 56.77 8.29
CA ALA A 212 -57.73 57.47 7.86
C ALA A 212 -58.30 56.96 6.58
N LEU A 213 -57.47 56.40 5.67
CA LEU A 213 -57.85 55.95 4.33
C LEU A 213 -57.93 54.39 4.23
N LYS A 214 -57.70 53.63 5.34
CA LYS A 214 -57.75 52.21 5.36
C LYS A 214 -58.98 51.53 4.76
N ARG A 215 -60.16 52.19 4.84
CA ARG A 215 -61.42 51.65 4.31
C ARG A 215 -61.57 51.81 2.77
N LYS A 216 -60.65 52.55 2.14
CA LYS A 216 -60.60 52.71 0.69
C LYS A 216 -60.03 51.53 -0.10
N ILE A 217 -59.16 50.79 0.55
CA ILE A 217 -58.63 49.53 -0.03
C ILE A 217 -59.35 48.36 0.70
N ARG A 218 -60.13 47.58 -0.10
CA ARG A 218 -60.70 46.33 0.46
C ARG A 218 -59.67 45.35 0.70
N GLY A 219 -59.47 44.78 1.96
CA GLY A 219 -58.45 43.82 2.28
C GLY A 219 -58.37 43.61 3.79
N ILE A 220 -57.33 42.83 4.18
CA ILE A 220 -57.05 42.50 5.55
C ILE A 220 -55.87 43.36 6.03
N VAL A 221 -56.07 43.99 7.22
CA VAL A 221 -54.99 44.70 7.90
C VAL A 221 -54.09 43.67 8.64
N HIS A 222 -52.85 43.62 8.29
CA HIS A 222 -51.89 42.68 8.91
C HIS A 222 -51.07 43.32 10.02
N ASP A 223 -50.70 44.59 9.90
CA ASP A 223 -49.80 45.24 10.83
C ASP A 223 -50.00 46.76 10.81
N GLU A 224 -49.60 47.43 11.89
CA GLU A 224 -49.53 48.90 11.96
C GLU A 224 -48.08 49.30 12.30
N SER A 225 -47.63 50.40 11.72
CA SER A 225 -46.32 50.95 12.03
C SER A 225 -46.20 51.28 13.53
N ALA A 226 -45.04 51.15 14.14
CA ALA A 226 -44.82 51.48 15.57
C ALA A 226 -45.25 52.91 15.94
N SER A 227 -45.39 53.85 15.00
CA SER A 227 -45.83 55.19 15.17
C SER A 227 -47.36 55.36 14.98
N GLY A 228 -48.08 54.30 14.60
CA GLY A 228 -49.49 54.32 14.24
C GLY A 228 -49.85 55.13 12.99
N LYS A 229 -48.87 55.61 12.23
CA LYS A 229 -49.08 56.46 11.07
C LYS A 229 -49.36 55.72 9.76
N THR A 230 -49.06 54.42 9.73
CA THR A 230 -49.16 53.56 8.53
C THR A 230 -49.78 52.22 8.90
N VAL A 231 -50.76 51.78 8.13
CA VAL A 231 -51.39 50.46 8.24
C VAL A 231 -51.09 49.71 7.01
N PHE A 232 -50.70 48.43 7.21
CA PHE A 232 -50.30 47.52 6.13
C PHE A 232 -51.51 46.66 5.74
N ILE A 233 -52.04 46.87 4.51
CA ILE A 233 -53.21 46.18 4.01
C ILE A 233 -52.83 45.19 2.93
N GLU A 234 -53.26 43.94 3.09
CA GLU A 234 -53.27 42.95 2.01
C GLU A 234 -54.61 43.09 1.28
N PRO A 235 -54.63 43.47 -0.02
CA PRO A 235 -55.88 43.63 -0.78
C PRO A 235 -56.62 42.29 -0.89
N ALA A 236 -57.97 42.36 -0.93
CA ALA A 236 -58.85 41.18 -0.96
C ALA A 236 -58.50 40.21 -2.12
N GLU A 237 -58.21 40.76 -3.28
CA GLU A 237 -57.81 39.97 -4.48
C GLU A 237 -56.53 39.24 -4.26
N VAL A 238 -55.55 39.82 -3.50
CA VAL A 238 -54.30 39.20 -3.12
C VAL A 238 -54.53 38.12 -2.08
N VAL A 239 -55.45 38.36 -1.12
CA VAL A 239 -55.85 37.35 -0.11
C VAL A 239 -56.45 36.12 -0.80
N GLU A 240 -57.38 36.33 -1.75
CA GLU A 240 -58.00 35.25 -2.50
C GLU A 240 -56.95 34.46 -3.33
N ALA A 241 -56.04 35.15 -3.99
CA ALA A 241 -54.97 34.53 -4.74
C ALA A 241 -54.04 33.75 -3.83
N ASN A 242 -53.65 34.27 -2.67
CA ASN A 242 -52.82 33.54 -1.68
C ASN A 242 -53.53 32.32 -1.10
N ASN A 243 -54.84 32.39 -0.86
CA ASN A 243 -55.64 31.25 -0.46
C ASN A 243 -55.67 30.16 -1.54
N ARG A 244 -55.85 30.59 -2.81
CA ARG A 244 -55.82 29.67 -3.97
C ARG A 244 -54.46 29.00 -4.12
N ILE A 245 -53.34 29.72 -3.90
CA ILE A 245 -52.00 29.15 -3.90
C ILE A 245 -51.89 28.07 -2.83
N ARG A 246 -52.33 28.30 -1.60
CA ARG A 246 -52.31 27.29 -0.52
C ARG A 246 -53.14 26.05 -0.85
N GLU A 247 -54.33 26.24 -1.46
CA GLU A 247 -55.14 25.12 -1.94
C GLU A 247 -54.38 24.31 -2.99
N LEU A 248 -53.80 25.00 -3.99
CA LEU A 248 -53.02 24.37 -5.05
C LEU A 248 -51.72 23.68 -4.52
N GLU A 249 -51.01 24.26 -3.55
CA GLU A 249 -49.88 23.62 -2.87
C GLU A 249 -50.32 22.36 -2.11
N GLY A 250 -51.51 22.41 -1.47
CA GLY A 250 -52.13 21.26 -0.85
C GLY A 250 -52.48 20.16 -1.86
N ASP A 251 -53.04 20.55 -3.02
CA ASP A 251 -53.35 19.64 -4.12
C ASP A 251 -52.10 19.06 -4.73
N GLU A 252 -51.07 19.86 -4.96
CA GLU A 252 -49.75 19.40 -5.44
C GLU A 252 -49.19 18.32 -4.53
N ARG A 253 -49.19 18.58 -3.21
CA ARG A 253 -48.68 17.61 -2.23
C ARG A 253 -49.47 16.29 -2.25
N ARG A 254 -50.80 16.37 -2.35
CA ARG A 254 -51.68 15.20 -2.45
C ARG A 254 -51.38 14.40 -3.72
N GLU A 255 -51.19 15.08 -4.83
CA GLU A 255 -50.96 14.46 -6.13
C GLU A 255 -49.56 13.81 -6.17
N ILE A 256 -48.53 14.44 -5.55
CA ILE A 256 -47.17 13.86 -5.38
C ILE A 256 -47.26 12.56 -4.57
N ILE A 257 -47.97 12.58 -3.42
CA ILE A 257 -48.13 11.38 -2.59
C ILE A 257 -48.87 10.28 -3.39
N ARG A 258 -49.87 10.65 -4.19
CA ARG A 258 -50.58 9.68 -5.06
C ARG A 258 -49.62 9.03 -6.06
N ILE A 259 -48.80 9.81 -6.75
CA ILE A 259 -47.81 9.33 -7.72
C ILE A 259 -46.81 8.37 -7.06
N LEU A 260 -46.27 8.75 -5.89
CA LEU A 260 -45.30 7.93 -5.16
C LEU A 260 -45.94 6.64 -4.62
N THR A 261 -47.18 6.70 -4.16
CA THR A 261 -47.97 5.55 -3.70
C THR A 261 -48.27 4.59 -4.87
N ASP A 262 -48.71 5.09 -6.00
CA ASP A 262 -48.99 4.30 -7.19
C ASP A 262 -47.72 3.57 -7.69
N PHE A 263 -46.57 4.25 -7.68
CA PHE A 263 -45.31 3.63 -8.01
C PHE A 263 -44.94 2.53 -6.99
N SER A 264 -45.05 2.82 -5.70
CA SER A 264 -44.73 1.87 -4.63
C SER A 264 -45.62 0.63 -4.66
N ASN A 265 -46.91 0.77 -5.03
CA ASN A 265 -47.84 -0.33 -5.28
C ASN A 265 -47.36 -1.24 -6.42
N GLN A 266 -46.85 -0.64 -7.50
CA GLN A 266 -46.30 -1.38 -8.65
C GLN A 266 -44.95 -2.06 -8.31
N LEU A 267 -44.16 -1.49 -7.40
CA LEU A 267 -42.89 -2.07 -6.96
C LEU A 267 -43.07 -3.27 -6.02
N ARG A 268 -44.17 -3.31 -5.19
CA ARG A 268 -44.37 -4.32 -4.17
C ARG A 268 -44.21 -5.80 -4.62
N PRO A 269 -44.73 -6.23 -5.76
CA PRO A 269 -44.52 -7.60 -6.22
C PRO A 269 -43.07 -7.97 -6.45
N SER A 270 -42.24 -7.00 -6.79
CA SER A 270 -40.81 -7.19 -7.15
C SER A 270 -39.84 -6.91 -6.00
N ILE A 271 -40.34 -6.56 -4.79
CA ILE A 271 -39.46 -6.21 -3.65
C ILE A 271 -38.49 -7.35 -3.30
N SER A 272 -38.91 -8.60 -3.36
CA SER A 272 -38.02 -9.71 -3.04
C SER A 272 -36.86 -9.83 -4.03
N ASP A 273 -37.12 -9.68 -5.31
CA ASP A 273 -36.11 -9.74 -6.35
C ASP A 273 -35.18 -8.51 -6.30
N VAL A 274 -35.73 -7.33 -6.00
CA VAL A 274 -34.93 -6.11 -5.77
C VAL A 274 -34.00 -6.30 -4.57
N LEU A 275 -34.48 -6.87 -3.47
CA LEU A 275 -33.63 -7.16 -2.31
C LEU A 275 -32.51 -8.14 -2.63
N LEU A 276 -32.73 -9.18 -3.44
CA LEU A 276 -31.67 -10.07 -3.93
C LEU A 276 -30.61 -9.30 -4.75
N SER A 277 -31.02 -8.33 -5.55
CA SER A 277 -30.08 -7.49 -6.29
C SER A 277 -29.26 -6.57 -5.35
N TYR A 278 -29.82 -6.17 -4.21
CA TYR A 278 -29.07 -5.45 -3.16
C TYR A 278 -28.07 -6.35 -2.43
N GLU A 279 -28.36 -7.65 -2.25
CA GLU A 279 -27.39 -8.62 -1.72
C GLU A 279 -26.19 -8.75 -2.67
N PHE A 280 -26.44 -8.78 -3.98
CA PHE A 280 -25.37 -8.74 -4.98
C PHE A 280 -24.56 -7.44 -4.89
N LEU A 281 -25.23 -6.30 -4.78
CA LEU A 281 -24.53 -4.99 -4.64
C LEU A 281 -23.66 -4.97 -3.37
N ALA A 282 -24.15 -5.53 -2.26
CA ALA A 282 -23.39 -5.69 -1.02
C ALA A 282 -22.12 -6.54 -1.23
N GLU A 283 -22.26 -7.66 -1.94
CA GLU A 283 -21.16 -8.57 -2.23
C GLU A 283 -20.10 -7.92 -3.12
N ILE A 284 -20.51 -7.18 -4.14
CA ILE A 284 -19.60 -6.43 -5.01
C ILE A 284 -18.84 -5.34 -4.24
N ASP A 285 -19.49 -4.59 -3.36
CA ASP A 285 -18.83 -3.59 -2.51
C ASP A 285 -17.80 -4.24 -1.58
N PHE A 286 -18.16 -5.38 -1.00
CA PHE A 286 -17.28 -6.15 -0.14
C PHE A 286 -16.06 -6.70 -0.89
N ILE A 287 -16.25 -7.32 -2.07
CA ILE A 287 -15.16 -7.83 -2.90
C ILE A 287 -14.25 -6.67 -3.33
N ARG A 288 -14.84 -5.53 -3.71
CA ARG A 288 -14.11 -4.32 -4.05
C ARG A 288 -13.27 -3.82 -2.87
N ALA A 289 -13.82 -3.78 -1.68
CA ALA A 289 -13.10 -3.37 -0.47
C ALA A 289 -11.90 -4.29 -0.18
N LYS A 290 -12.08 -5.62 -0.34
CA LYS A 290 -10.99 -6.61 -0.25
C LYS A 290 -9.91 -6.38 -1.32
N ALA A 291 -10.30 -6.10 -2.55
CA ALA A 291 -9.37 -5.85 -3.64
C ALA A 291 -8.53 -4.58 -3.42
N LEU A 292 -9.15 -3.49 -2.99
CA LEU A 292 -8.45 -2.25 -2.62
C LEU A 292 -7.51 -2.44 -1.41
N PHE A 293 -7.90 -3.30 -0.48
CA PHE A 293 -7.02 -3.65 0.64
C PHE A 293 -5.84 -4.50 0.17
N ALA A 294 -6.09 -5.49 -0.70
CA ALA A 294 -5.04 -6.30 -1.30
C ALA A 294 -4.01 -5.46 -2.07
N GLU A 295 -4.46 -4.48 -2.86
CA GLU A 295 -3.58 -3.54 -3.54
C GLU A 295 -2.70 -2.75 -2.55
N GLN A 296 -3.30 -2.25 -1.47
CA GLN A 296 -2.61 -1.49 -0.42
C GLN A 296 -1.48 -2.27 0.25
N ILE A 297 -1.67 -3.57 0.48
CA ILE A 297 -0.69 -4.44 1.14
C ILE A 297 0.16 -5.26 0.15
N SER A 298 -0.04 -5.09 -1.16
CA SER A 298 0.55 -5.91 -2.23
C SER A 298 0.21 -7.41 -2.05
N GLY A 299 -1.05 -7.68 -1.72
CA GLY A 299 -1.58 -9.03 -1.49
C GLY A 299 -1.76 -9.79 -2.79
N LEU A 300 -1.39 -11.06 -2.78
CA LEU A 300 -1.49 -11.99 -3.90
C LEU A 300 -2.24 -13.27 -3.46
N LYS A 301 -2.78 -14.02 -4.43
CA LYS A 301 -3.29 -15.37 -4.21
C LYS A 301 -2.12 -16.35 -4.29
N PRO A 302 -1.75 -17.07 -3.21
CA PRO A 302 -0.76 -18.14 -3.29
C PRO A 302 -1.32 -19.35 -4.04
N ALA A 303 -0.46 -20.28 -4.42
CA ALA A 303 -0.91 -21.59 -4.92
C ALA A 303 -1.59 -22.34 -3.77
N LEU A 304 -2.93 -22.53 -3.89
CA LEU A 304 -3.72 -23.24 -2.89
C LEU A 304 -3.64 -24.75 -3.09
N GLU A 305 -3.49 -25.47 -2.00
CA GLU A 305 -3.50 -26.92 -1.99
C GLU A 305 -4.51 -27.47 -0.97
N ASN A 306 -5.29 -28.48 -1.36
CA ASN A 306 -6.25 -29.11 -0.44
C ASN A 306 -5.58 -30.13 0.50
N LYS A 307 -4.53 -29.64 1.18
CA LYS A 307 -3.80 -30.36 2.22
C LYS A 307 -3.27 -29.36 3.26
N GLN A 308 -2.72 -29.83 4.35
CA GLN A 308 -2.09 -28.99 5.36
C GLN A 308 -0.66 -28.69 4.94
N LEU A 309 -0.39 -27.43 4.60
CA LEU A 309 0.90 -26.97 4.11
C LEU A 309 1.06 -25.47 4.39
N LEU A 310 2.23 -25.07 4.82
CA LEU A 310 2.70 -23.69 4.79
C LEU A 310 4.08 -23.72 4.09
N ASP A 311 4.16 -23.25 2.88
CA ASP A 311 5.41 -23.01 2.16
C ASP A 311 5.38 -21.58 1.64
N TRP A 312 5.70 -20.67 2.54
CA TRP A 312 5.59 -19.24 2.31
C TRP A 312 6.95 -18.60 2.13
N THR A 313 7.08 -17.90 1.04
CA THR A 313 8.26 -17.11 0.71
C THR A 313 7.92 -15.63 0.79
N MET A 314 8.75 -14.85 1.48
CA MET A 314 8.62 -13.41 1.64
C MET A 314 7.25 -12.96 2.19
N ALA A 315 6.68 -13.72 3.12
CA ALA A 315 5.44 -13.36 3.78
C ALA A 315 5.62 -12.14 4.69
N VAL A 316 4.71 -11.17 4.60
CA VAL A 316 4.81 -9.90 5.33
C VAL A 316 3.59 -9.71 6.23
N HIS A 317 3.80 -9.27 7.47
CA HIS A 317 2.70 -8.92 8.37
C HIS A 317 2.05 -7.60 7.92
N PRO A 318 0.79 -7.60 7.45
CA PRO A 318 0.19 -6.43 6.80
C PRO A 318 0.08 -5.21 7.71
N LEU A 319 -0.33 -5.37 8.96
CA LEU A 319 -0.42 -4.24 9.90
C LEU A 319 0.95 -3.65 10.24
N LEU A 320 1.98 -4.51 10.36
CA LEU A 320 3.35 -4.05 10.58
C LEU A 320 3.89 -3.33 9.33
N GLN A 321 3.56 -3.82 8.14
CA GLN A 321 3.90 -3.17 6.87
C GLN A 321 3.32 -1.75 6.81
N LEU A 322 2.03 -1.61 7.08
CA LEU A 322 1.34 -0.31 7.08
C LEU A 322 1.89 0.64 8.16
N SER A 323 2.21 0.11 9.35
CA SER A 323 2.79 0.91 10.44
C SER A 323 4.20 1.39 10.12
N LEU A 324 5.09 0.51 9.64
CA LEU A 324 6.48 0.86 9.32
C LEU A 324 6.59 1.73 8.06
N ALA A 325 5.69 1.57 7.10
CA ALA A 325 5.63 2.42 5.90
C ALA A 325 5.41 3.90 6.26
N LYS A 326 4.63 4.21 7.30
CA LYS A 326 4.46 5.57 7.83
C LYS A 326 5.77 6.20 8.31
N HIS A 327 6.75 5.38 8.68
CA HIS A 327 8.08 5.79 9.15
C HIS A 327 9.19 5.55 8.12
N GLY A 328 8.85 5.26 6.86
CA GLY A 328 9.80 4.99 5.79
C GLY A 328 10.65 3.72 5.99
N LYS A 329 10.23 2.82 6.91
CA LYS A 329 10.93 1.56 7.20
C LYS A 329 10.26 0.40 6.49
N LYS A 330 11.06 -0.60 6.12
CA LYS A 330 10.55 -1.84 5.50
C LYS A 330 10.46 -2.95 6.53
N VAL A 331 9.46 -3.81 6.40
CA VAL A 331 9.33 -5.05 7.18
C VAL A 331 10.33 -6.06 6.63
N VAL A 332 10.95 -6.83 7.52
CA VAL A 332 11.72 -8.01 7.13
C VAL A 332 10.71 -9.14 6.87
N PRO A 333 10.68 -9.70 5.65
CA PRO A 333 9.73 -10.75 5.32
C PRO A 333 10.07 -12.08 6.01
N LEU A 334 9.05 -12.91 6.16
CA LEU A 334 9.13 -14.25 6.77
C LEU A 334 9.15 -15.32 5.67
N ASP A 335 10.14 -16.19 5.70
CA ASP A 335 10.17 -17.45 4.97
C ASP A 335 9.89 -18.58 5.95
N ILE A 336 8.86 -19.41 5.70
CA ILE A 336 8.46 -20.51 6.59
C ILE A 336 7.98 -21.70 5.77
N GLU A 337 8.44 -22.90 6.15
CA GLU A 337 8.02 -24.15 5.55
C GLU A 337 7.54 -25.12 6.64
N LEU A 338 6.28 -25.57 6.54
CA LEU A 338 5.69 -26.67 7.29
C LEU A 338 5.03 -27.62 6.31
N ASN A 339 5.40 -28.89 6.41
CA ASN A 339 4.90 -29.95 5.53
C ASN A 339 4.67 -31.26 6.33
N GLU A 340 4.25 -32.32 5.69
CA GLU A 340 3.97 -33.61 6.35
C GLU A 340 5.17 -34.17 7.15
N LYS A 341 6.40 -33.86 6.75
CA LYS A 341 7.64 -34.32 7.41
C LYS A 341 8.07 -33.37 8.53
N GLN A 342 7.75 -32.10 8.42
CA GLN A 342 8.12 -31.04 9.36
C GLN A 342 6.87 -30.23 9.72
N ARG A 343 6.05 -30.80 10.61
CA ARG A 343 4.75 -30.23 10.95
C ARG A 343 4.80 -29.17 12.04
N ILE A 344 5.70 -29.34 13.03
CA ILE A 344 5.82 -28.43 14.16
C ILE A 344 7.17 -27.76 14.11
N LEU A 345 7.18 -26.43 14.05
CA LEU A 345 8.38 -25.60 14.08
C LEU A 345 8.57 -25.00 15.48
N ILE A 346 9.71 -25.31 16.10
CA ILE A 346 10.11 -24.73 17.39
C ILE A 346 11.07 -23.57 17.14
N ILE A 347 10.61 -22.35 17.36
CA ILE A 347 11.39 -21.14 17.17
C ILE A 347 12.08 -20.75 18.47
N SER A 348 13.40 -20.62 18.43
CA SER A 348 14.22 -20.12 19.52
C SER A 348 15.05 -18.90 19.10
N GLY A 349 15.59 -18.17 20.08
CA GLY A 349 16.32 -16.93 19.81
C GLY A 349 16.07 -15.86 20.86
N PRO A 350 16.64 -14.65 20.71
CA PRO A 350 16.44 -13.55 21.65
C PRO A 350 14.97 -13.08 21.66
N ASN A 351 14.49 -12.52 22.78
CA ASN A 351 13.11 -12.03 22.90
C ASN A 351 12.82 -10.90 21.90
N ALA A 352 13.76 -9.97 21.75
CA ALA A 352 13.66 -8.90 20.75
C ALA A 352 13.90 -9.37 19.30
N GLY A 353 14.02 -10.67 19.03
CA GLY A 353 14.31 -11.25 17.73
C GLY A 353 13.11 -11.33 16.77
N GLY A 354 11.90 -11.05 17.26
CA GLY A 354 10.67 -11.09 16.44
C GLY A 354 9.92 -12.42 16.48
N LYS A 355 10.17 -13.32 17.47
CA LYS A 355 9.49 -14.62 17.61
C LYS A 355 7.96 -14.49 17.62
N SER A 356 7.41 -13.67 18.52
CA SER A 356 5.96 -13.45 18.65
C SER A 356 5.36 -12.78 17.40
N VAL A 357 6.13 -11.94 16.71
CA VAL A 357 5.71 -11.35 15.43
C VAL A 357 5.61 -12.42 14.35
N CYS A 358 6.55 -13.36 14.28
CA CYS A 358 6.50 -14.50 13.37
C CYS A 358 5.24 -15.33 13.60
N LEU A 359 4.93 -15.67 14.84
CA LEU A 359 3.70 -16.39 15.23
C LEU A 359 2.43 -15.64 14.80
N LYS A 360 2.34 -14.33 15.13
CA LYS A 360 1.20 -13.50 14.73
C LYS A 360 1.08 -13.38 13.23
N THR A 361 2.21 -13.31 12.51
CA THR A 361 2.21 -13.29 11.04
C THR A 361 1.59 -14.56 10.48
N VAL A 362 2.00 -15.73 10.97
CA VAL A 362 1.43 -17.01 10.52
C VAL A 362 -0.08 -17.08 10.82
N GLY A 363 -0.48 -16.73 12.04
CA GLY A 363 -1.89 -16.75 12.44
C GLY A 363 -2.76 -15.81 11.63
N LEU A 364 -2.31 -14.57 11.47
CA LEU A 364 -3.05 -13.54 10.75
C LEU A 364 -3.18 -13.87 9.26
N LEU A 365 -2.08 -14.23 8.60
CA LEU A 365 -2.11 -14.50 7.16
C LEU A 365 -2.92 -15.77 6.85
N GLN A 366 -2.82 -16.83 7.65
CA GLN A 366 -3.62 -18.03 7.47
C GLN A 366 -5.11 -17.76 7.69
N TYR A 367 -5.44 -16.95 8.70
CA TYR A 367 -6.84 -16.57 8.95
C TYR A 367 -7.39 -15.66 7.85
N MET A 368 -6.60 -14.70 7.36
CA MET A 368 -6.94 -13.84 6.22
C MET A 368 -7.23 -14.66 4.97
N LEU A 369 -6.33 -15.60 4.63
CA LEU A 369 -6.46 -16.47 3.46
C LEU A 369 -7.77 -17.24 3.50
N GLN A 370 -8.08 -17.89 4.62
CA GLN A 370 -9.30 -18.70 4.78
C GLN A 370 -10.56 -17.85 5.01
N SER A 371 -10.43 -16.56 5.21
CA SER A 371 -11.52 -15.57 5.15
C SER A 371 -11.71 -14.97 3.75
N GLY A 372 -10.96 -15.45 2.76
CA GLY A 372 -11.03 -14.99 1.36
C GLY A 372 -10.38 -13.62 1.13
N LEU A 373 -9.24 -13.34 1.80
CA LEU A 373 -8.42 -12.16 1.60
C LEU A 373 -7.10 -12.55 0.94
N LEU A 374 -6.65 -11.77 -0.03
CA LEU A 374 -5.31 -11.89 -0.60
C LEU A 374 -4.26 -11.47 0.43
N ILE A 375 -3.12 -12.15 0.44
CA ILE A 375 -2.10 -12.00 1.47
C ILE A 375 -0.76 -11.55 0.88
N PRO A 376 0.00 -10.70 1.59
CA PRO A 376 1.27 -10.19 1.10
C PRO A 376 2.39 -11.23 1.22
N MET A 377 2.69 -11.88 0.11
CA MET A 377 3.78 -12.86 -0.01
C MET A 377 4.24 -12.99 -1.46
N HIS A 378 5.24 -13.82 -1.71
CA HIS A 378 5.73 -14.04 -3.07
C HIS A 378 4.84 -15.04 -3.82
N GLU A 379 4.71 -14.90 -5.14
CA GLU A 379 3.90 -15.75 -6.03
C GLU A 379 4.22 -17.25 -5.95
N ARG A 380 5.45 -17.59 -5.57
CA ARG A 380 5.90 -18.98 -5.43
C ARG A 380 5.40 -19.67 -4.16
N SER A 381 4.70 -18.95 -3.31
CA SER A 381 4.21 -19.49 -2.06
C SER A 381 3.08 -20.48 -2.27
N HIS A 382 3.08 -21.57 -1.51
CA HIS A 382 2.01 -22.55 -1.45
C HIS A 382 1.35 -22.49 -0.08
N ALA A 383 0.04 -22.56 -0.05
CA ALA A 383 -0.74 -22.50 1.18
C ALA A 383 -1.78 -23.61 1.23
N GLY A 384 -1.85 -24.30 2.34
CA GLY A 384 -2.86 -25.30 2.63
C GLY A 384 -4.04 -24.73 3.43
N ILE A 385 -5.06 -25.56 3.61
CA ILE A 385 -6.28 -25.22 4.34
C ILE A 385 -6.33 -26.00 5.63
N PHE A 386 -6.54 -25.30 6.75
CA PHE A 386 -6.68 -25.90 8.08
C PHE A 386 -8.14 -25.89 8.53
N SER A 387 -8.58 -26.94 9.22
CA SER A 387 -9.94 -27.00 9.76
C SER A 387 -10.11 -26.22 11.07
N SER A 388 -9.01 -25.98 11.76
CA SER A 388 -9.00 -25.24 13.02
C SER A 388 -7.65 -24.56 13.26
N ILE A 389 -7.73 -23.39 13.91
CA ILE A 389 -6.55 -22.64 14.35
C ILE A 389 -6.69 -22.37 15.84
N PHE A 390 -5.67 -22.73 16.59
CA PHE A 390 -5.58 -22.50 18.02
C PHE A 390 -4.39 -21.60 18.31
N ILE A 391 -4.60 -20.56 19.13
CA ILE A 391 -3.51 -19.69 19.56
C ILE A 391 -3.43 -19.58 21.06
N ASP A 392 -2.19 -19.46 21.54
CA ASP A 392 -1.86 -19.10 22.91
C ASP A 392 -0.75 -18.04 22.84
N ILE A 393 -1.14 -16.78 22.72
CA ILE A 393 -0.26 -15.63 22.50
C ILE A 393 -0.66 -14.51 23.45
N GLY A 394 0.33 -13.92 24.12
CA GLY A 394 0.19 -12.78 25.04
C GLY A 394 -0.20 -13.18 26.44
N ASP A 395 0.15 -12.32 27.39
CA ASP A 395 -0.18 -12.48 28.81
C ASP A 395 -1.66 -12.18 29.03
N GLU A 396 -2.43 -13.17 29.46
CA GLU A 396 -3.79 -12.97 29.95
C GLU A 396 -3.73 -12.45 31.39
N GLN A 397 -3.29 -11.20 31.57
CA GLN A 397 -3.43 -10.47 32.83
C GLN A 397 -4.76 -9.73 32.82
N SER A 398 -5.87 -10.46 32.98
CA SER A 398 -7.12 -9.83 33.34
C SER A 398 -7.17 -9.73 34.88
N ILE A 399 -7.38 -8.52 35.38
CA ILE A 399 -7.58 -8.26 36.82
C ILE A 399 -8.84 -8.99 37.32
N GLU A 400 -9.69 -9.44 36.42
CA GLU A 400 -10.99 -10.09 36.74
C GLU A 400 -10.87 -11.62 36.86
N ASP A 401 -9.82 -12.27 36.30
CA ASP A 401 -9.57 -13.69 36.42
C ASP A 401 -8.41 -13.95 37.36
N ASP A 402 -8.68 -14.51 38.56
CA ASP A 402 -7.71 -14.92 39.59
C ASP A 402 -6.72 -16.03 39.13
N LEU A 403 -6.71 -16.39 37.82
CA LEU A 403 -5.82 -17.39 37.23
C LEU A 403 -4.43 -16.78 36.99
N SER A 404 -3.39 -17.39 37.54
CA SER A 404 -2.00 -17.08 37.17
C SER A 404 -1.82 -17.33 35.68
N THR A 405 -0.94 -16.55 35.01
CA THR A 405 -0.57 -16.69 33.59
C THR A 405 -0.28 -18.15 33.21
N TYR A 406 0.40 -18.90 34.08
CA TYR A 406 0.67 -20.31 33.85
C TYR A 406 -0.59 -21.19 33.82
N SER A 407 -1.56 -20.92 34.69
CA SER A 407 -2.82 -21.70 34.72
C SER A 407 -3.66 -21.45 33.45
N SER A 408 -3.65 -20.22 32.96
CA SER A 408 -4.32 -19.86 31.69
C SER A 408 -3.67 -20.61 30.51
N HIS A 409 -2.33 -20.61 30.41
CA HIS A 409 -1.60 -21.38 29.41
C HIS A 409 -1.95 -22.88 29.47
N LEU A 410 -1.95 -23.49 30.66
CA LEU A 410 -2.31 -24.90 30.82
C LEU A 410 -3.77 -25.17 30.43
N THR A 411 -4.68 -24.23 30.70
CA THR A 411 -6.09 -24.36 30.27
C THR A 411 -6.20 -24.33 28.75
N ASN A 412 -5.48 -23.44 28.10
CA ASN A 412 -5.41 -23.37 26.64
C ASN A 412 -4.82 -24.68 26.07
N MET A 413 -3.71 -25.17 26.64
CA MET A 413 -3.12 -26.44 26.24
C MET A 413 -4.08 -27.62 26.38
N LYS A 414 -4.84 -27.68 27.48
CA LYS A 414 -5.87 -28.71 27.69
C LYS A 414 -6.94 -28.67 26.59
N ILE A 415 -7.40 -27.48 26.21
CA ILE A 415 -8.42 -27.31 25.15
C ILE A 415 -7.84 -27.68 23.79
N MET A 416 -6.61 -27.25 23.49
CA MET A 416 -5.89 -27.60 22.26
C MET A 416 -5.69 -29.10 22.16
N MET A 417 -5.14 -29.75 23.22
CA MET A 417 -4.95 -31.22 23.25
C MET A 417 -6.25 -32.00 23.04
N LYS A 418 -7.38 -31.48 23.52
CA LYS A 418 -8.67 -32.14 23.34
C LYS A 418 -9.18 -32.07 21.90
N ASN A 419 -9.03 -30.91 21.26
CA ASN A 419 -9.72 -30.57 20.02
C ASN A 419 -8.84 -30.60 18.75
N CYS A 420 -7.49 -30.57 18.90
CA CYS A 420 -6.59 -30.60 17.75
C CYS A 420 -6.54 -31.98 17.09
N ASN A 421 -6.30 -31.97 15.79
CA ASN A 421 -6.11 -33.15 14.93
C ASN A 421 -5.04 -32.83 13.85
N GLU A 422 -4.86 -33.70 12.89
CA GLU A 422 -3.95 -33.57 11.76
C GLU A 422 -4.22 -32.37 10.86
N ARG A 423 -5.45 -31.82 10.89
CA ARG A 423 -5.87 -30.65 10.10
C ARG A 423 -5.88 -29.35 10.92
N SER A 424 -5.25 -29.35 12.08
CA SER A 424 -5.21 -28.21 12.99
C SER A 424 -3.86 -27.49 12.92
N LEU A 425 -3.91 -26.16 13.03
CA LEU A 425 -2.73 -25.30 13.22
C LEU A 425 -2.70 -24.79 14.66
N ILE A 426 -1.63 -25.01 15.39
CA ILE A 426 -1.40 -24.49 16.75
C ILE A 426 -0.31 -23.43 16.74
N LEU A 427 -0.51 -22.32 17.44
CA LEU A 427 0.41 -21.22 17.55
C LEU A 427 0.60 -20.88 19.04
N ILE A 428 1.76 -21.19 19.59
CA ILE A 428 2.01 -21.06 21.02
C ILE A 428 3.25 -20.20 21.26
N ASP A 429 3.07 -19.11 21.99
CA ASP A 429 4.17 -18.23 22.38
C ASP A 429 4.70 -18.61 23.79
N GLU A 430 6.00 -18.51 23.99
CA GLU A 430 6.71 -18.80 25.25
C GLU A 430 6.30 -20.13 25.91
N PHE A 431 6.23 -21.19 25.11
CA PHE A 431 5.72 -22.49 25.53
C PHE A 431 6.44 -23.06 26.77
N GLY A 432 5.66 -23.31 27.82
CA GLY A 432 6.12 -23.79 29.11
C GLY A 432 6.54 -22.70 30.12
N GLY A 433 6.48 -21.41 29.70
CA GLY A 433 6.80 -20.25 30.55
C GLY A 433 5.84 -20.05 31.73
N GLY A 434 6.18 -19.14 32.61
CA GLY A 434 5.33 -18.72 33.76
C GLY A 434 5.39 -19.59 35.01
N THR A 435 6.27 -20.58 35.07
CA THR A 435 6.49 -21.46 36.26
C THR A 435 7.97 -21.84 36.45
N GLU A 436 8.22 -22.68 37.42
CA GLU A 436 9.57 -23.22 37.66
C GLU A 436 10.10 -23.92 36.39
N PRO A 437 11.32 -23.59 35.91
CA PRO A 437 11.80 -23.97 34.59
C PRO A 437 11.87 -25.46 34.30
N GLN A 438 12.25 -26.29 35.32
CA GLN A 438 12.38 -27.74 35.12
C GLN A 438 11.00 -28.40 34.94
N ILE A 439 10.05 -28.03 35.79
CA ILE A 439 8.68 -28.58 35.75
C ILE A 439 7.94 -28.06 34.52
N GLY A 440 8.02 -26.75 34.26
CA GLY A 440 7.40 -26.14 33.10
C GLY A 440 7.89 -26.71 31.78
N GLY A 441 9.22 -26.91 31.67
CA GLY A 441 9.84 -27.55 30.50
C GLY A 441 9.42 -29.02 30.31
N ALA A 442 9.33 -29.80 31.39
CA ALA A 442 8.92 -31.21 31.33
C ALA A 442 7.42 -31.35 30.91
N ILE A 443 6.55 -30.50 31.46
CA ILE A 443 5.13 -30.49 31.05
C ILE A 443 4.98 -30.08 29.59
N ALA A 444 5.71 -29.04 29.15
CA ALA A 444 5.68 -28.58 27.78
C ALA A 444 6.15 -29.70 26.81
N GLU A 445 7.20 -30.43 27.14
CA GLU A 445 7.70 -31.55 26.34
C GLU A 445 6.66 -32.69 26.25
N ALA A 446 6.03 -33.02 27.36
CA ALA A 446 4.96 -34.04 27.38
C ALA A 446 3.77 -33.62 26.51
N VAL A 447 3.37 -32.37 26.56
CA VAL A 447 2.30 -31.81 25.70
C VAL A 447 2.72 -31.78 24.22
N LEU A 448 3.95 -31.37 23.91
CA LEU A 448 4.51 -31.36 22.55
C LEU A 448 4.49 -32.78 21.95
N LYS A 449 4.87 -33.79 22.74
CA LYS A 449 4.81 -35.19 22.34
C LYS A 449 3.38 -35.61 21.96
N ARG A 450 2.35 -35.11 22.67
CA ARG A 450 0.95 -35.38 22.33
C ARG A 450 0.52 -34.68 21.04
N PHE A 451 0.92 -33.45 20.82
CA PHE A 451 0.66 -32.74 19.56
C PHE A 451 1.31 -33.47 18.38
N ASN A 452 2.58 -33.89 18.52
CA ASN A 452 3.27 -34.64 17.46
C ASN A 452 2.60 -36.00 17.18
N GLN A 453 2.15 -36.74 18.22
CA GLN A 453 1.38 -37.99 18.06
C GLN A 453 0.04 -37.78 17.30
N LYS A 454 -0.60 -36.63 17.48
CA LYS A 454 -1.83 -36.24 16.75
C LYS A 454 -1.54 -35.70 15.36
N GLN A 455 -0.30 -35.66 14.94
CA GLN A 455 0.14 -35.12 13.65
C GLN A 455 -0.30 -33.65 13.40
N THR A 456 -0.44 -32.88 14.46
CA THR A 456 -0.87 -31.48 14.41
C THR A 456 0.25 -30.63 13.80
N PHE A 457 -0.14 -29.62 13.00
CA PHE A 457 0.76 -28.59 12.52
C PHE A 457 0.89 -27.46 13.54
N GLY A 458 2.04 -26.81 13.60
CA GLY A 458 2.18 -25.70 14.54
C GLY A 458 3.49 -24.93 14.48
N VAL A 459 3.44 -23.74 15.05
CA VAL A 459 4.60 -22.90 15.30
C VAL A 459 4.62 -22.58 16.79
N ILE A 460 5.72 -22.86 17.44
CA ILE A 460 5.89 -22.77 18.88
C ILE A 460 7.15 -21.97 19.18
N THR A 461 7.08 -20.97 20.05
CA THR A 461 8.30 -20.31 20.54
C THR A 461 8.64 -20.80 21.92
N THR A 462 9.92 -20.93 22.23
CA THR A 462 10.37 -21.39 23.54
C THR A 462 11.79 -20.93 23.86
N HIS A 463 12.08 -20.89 25.17
CA HIS A 463 13.42 -20.72 25.72
C HIS A 463 14.02 -22.02 26.26
N TYR A 464 13.22 -23.09 26.37
CA TYR A 464 13.61 -24.34 26.98
C TYR A 464 14.46 -25.23 26.08
N GLN A 465 15.56 -25.71 26.60
CA GLN A 465 16.52 -26.56 25.87
C GLN A 465 15.97 -27.96 25.57
N ASN A 466 15.26 -28.56 26.53
CA ASN A 466 14.67 -29.89 26.34
C ASN A 466 13.72 -29.92 25.12
N LEU A 467 12.99 -28.85 24.83
CA LEU A 467 12.13 -28.79 23.64
C LEU A 467 12.96 -28.69 22.35
N LYS A 468 14.12 -28.02 22.39
CA LYS A 468 15.04 -27.97 21.24
C LYS A 468 15.63 -29.36 20.95
N HIS A 469 16.03 -30.10 21.99
CA HIS A 469 16.51 -31.47 21.85
C HIS A 469 15.39 -32.42 21.39
N PHE A 470 14.18 -32.23 21.89
CA PHE A 470 13.03 -33.00 21.41
C PHE A 470 12.87 -32.93 19.88
N ALA A 471 13.07 -31.75 19.29
CA ALA A 471 13.01 -31.56 17.84
C ALA A 471 14.17 -32.26 17.08
N GLU A 472 15.31 -32.50 17.72
CA GLU A 472 16.43 -33.23 17.11
C GLU A 472 16.17 -34.74 17.11
N ASP A 473 15.46 -35.23 18.13
CA ASP A 473 15.28 -36.68 18.37
C ASP A 473 13.97 -37.23 17.78
N HIS A 474 13.03 -36.35 17.33
CA HIS A 474 11.71 -36.78 16.93
C HIS A 474 11.33 -36.25 15.54
N GLU A 475 10.95 -37.17 14.65
CA GLU A 475 10.39 -36.84 13.36
C GLU A 475 9.06 -36.01 13.49
N GLY A 476 8.84 -35.10 12.58
CA GLY A 476 7.66 -34.24 12.56
C GLY A 476 7.85 -32.90 13.26
N VAL A 477 8.94 -32.73 14.01
CA VAL A 477 9.28 -31.49 14.72
C VAL A 477 10.62 -30.98 14.20
N VAL A 478 10.73 -29.68 13.97
CA VAL A 478 11.96 -29.04 13.46
C VAL A 478 12.30 -27.81 14.28
N ASN A 479 13.58 -27.58 14.51
CA ASN A 479 14.08 -26.37 15.13
C ASN A 479 14.16 -25.21 14.13
N GLY A 480 13.95 -23.99 14.62
CA GLY A 480 14.19 -22.74 13.92
C GLY A 480 14.86 -21.71 14.81
N ALA A 481 15.72 -20.90 14.22
CA ALA A 481 16.46 -19.85 14.89
C ALA A 481 16.08 -18.47 14.36
N MET A 482 15.77 -17.52 15.24
CA MET A 482 15.76 -16.11 14.88
C MET A 482 17.19 -15.59 14.84
N LEU A 483 17.58 -15.06 13.67
CA LEU A 483 18.95 -14.63 13.42
C LEU A 483 19.28 -13.32 14.15
N TYR A 484 20.52 -13.23 14.62
CA TYR A 484 21.06 -12.08 15.33
C TYR A 484 22.46 -11.72 14.80
N ASP A 485 22.70 -10.44 14.52
CA ASP A 485 24.00 -9.94 14.12
C ASP A 485 24.83 -9.57 15.36
N ARG A 486 25.89 -10.35 15.62
CA ARG A 486 26.79 -10.13 16.76
C ARG A 486 27.67 -8.89 16.61
N HIS A 487 28.03 -8.51 15.36
CA HIS A 487 28.91 -7.37 15.14
C HIS A 487 28.16 -6.06 15.35
N LEU A 488 26.93 -6.00 14.82
CA LEU A 488 26.06 -4.84 14.99
C LEU A 488 25.21 -4.92 16.26
N MET A 489 25.25 -6.05 16.97
CA MET A 489 24.43 -6.31 18.18
C MET A 489 22.94 -6.05 17.92
N GLN A 490 22.41 -6.51 16.76
CA GLN A 490 21.04 -6.25 16.32
C GLN A 490 20.33 -7.53 15.88
N ALA A 491 19.01 -7.59 16.13
CA ALA A 491 18.16 -8.63 15.59
C ALA A 491 18.00 -8.43 14.08
N LEU A 492 18.12 -9.51 13.33
CA LEU A 492 17.92 -9.49 11.88
C LEU A 492 16.47 -9.74 11.48
N PHE A 493 15.64 -10.18 12.43
CA PHE A 493 14.23 -10.55 12.23
C PHE A 493 14.01 -11.61 11.14
N GLN A 494 15.03 -12.41 10.85
CA GLN A 494 14.99 -13.49 9.87
C GLN A 494 14.91 -14.82 10.58
N LEU A 495 14.02 -15.70 10.10
CA LEU A 495 13.90 -17.08 10.57
C LEU A 495 14.79 -17.99 9.74
N GLN A 496 15.54 -18.88 10.40
CA GLN A 496 16.29 -19.95 9.75
C GLN A 496 15.84 -21.29 10.30
N ILE A 497 15.26 -22.14 9.47
CA ILE A 497 14.78 -23.47 9.85
C ILE A 497 15.92 -24.49 9.78
N GLY A 498 15.92 -25.47 10.68
CA GLY A 498 16.81 -26.62 10.72
C GLY A 498 17.82 -26.61 11.86
N ASN A 499 18.04 -25.50 12.56
CA ASN A 499 18.94 -25.45 13.73
C ASN A 499 18.28 -24.67 14.88
N PRO A 500 18.55 -25.04 16.15
CA PRO A 500 18.09 -24.26 17.30
C PRO A 500 18.84 -22.92 17.39
N GLY A 501 18.15 -21.87 17.85
CA GLY A 501 18.72 -20.55 18.11
C GLY A 501 19.27 -20.40 19.51
N SER A 502 20.26 -19.50 19.65
CA SER A 502 20.79 -19.04 20.95
C SER A 502 19.93 -17.90 21.50
N SER A 503 19.91 -17.75 22.83
CA SER A 503 19.24 -16.63 23.50
C SER A 503 19.99 -15.30 23.37
N PHE A 504 21.28 -15.33 23.07
CA PHE A 504 22.20 -14.16 23.06
C PHE A 504 22.16 -13.32 24.34
N ALA A 505 21.86 -13.96 25.47
CA ALA A 505 21.65 -13.23 26.73
C ALA A 505 22.91 -12.47 27.19
N VAL A 506 24.09 -13.08 27.05
CA VAL A 506 25.38 -12.46 27.40
C VAL A 506 25.69 -11.26 26.50
N GLU A 507 25.45 -11.39 25.21
CA GLU A 507 25.68 -10.33 24.24
C GLU A 507 24.72 -9.15 24.45
N ILE A 508 23.45 -9.43 24.80
CA ILE A 508 22.45 -8.42 25.13
C ILE A 508 22.83 -7.71 26.44
N ALA A 509 23.28 -8.44 27.46
CA ALA A 509 23.73 -7.86 28.73
C ALA A 509 24.91 -6.88 28.50
N ARG A 510 25.87 -7.23 27.67
CA ARG A 510 26.95 -6.31 27.25
C ARG A 510 26.44 -5.07 26.53
N LYS A 511 25.48 -5.23 25.60
CA LYS A 511 24.91 -4.11 24.85
C LYS A 511 24.20 -3.12 25.76
N ILE A 512 23.52 -3.61 26.78
CA ILE A 512 22.81 -2.76 27.76
C ILE A 512 23.79 -2.06 28.70
N GLY A 513 25.06 -2.52 28.78
CA GLY A 513 26.09 -1.93 29.59
C GLY A 513 26.22 -2.55 30.99
N LEU A 514 25.80 -3.83 31.17
CA LEU A 514 26.12 -4.55 32.40
C LEU A 514 27.64 -4.60 32.62
N PRO A 515 28.13 -4.37 33.87
CA PRO A 515 29.56 -4.51 34.17
C PRO A 515 30.11 -5.87 33.75
N GLU A 516 31.35 -5.89 33.23
CA GLU A 516 31.94 -7.11 32.67
C GLU A 516 32.27 -8.14 33.76
N ASP A 517 32.51 -7.70 35.03
CA ASP A 517 32.67 -8.55 36.19
C ASP A 517 31.40 -9.35 36.49
N VAL A 518 30.24 -8.71 36.46
CA VAL A 518 28.93 -9.38 36.63
C VAL A 518 28.69 -10.41 35.51
N ILE A 519 29.07 -10.06 34.30
CA ILE A 519 28.94 -10.97 33.15
C ILE A 519 29.90 -12.15 33.26
N ALA A 520 31.12 -11.91 33.78
CA ALA A 520 32.10 -12.95 34.04
C ALA A 520 31.63 -13.93 35.12
N ASP A 521 31.14 -13.39 36.26
CA ASP A 521 30.58 -14.19 37.35
C ASP A 521 29.37 -15.02 36.88
N ALA A 522 28.46 -14.42 36.13
CA ALA A 522 27.31 -15.14 35.56
C ALA A 522 27.76 -16.27 34.60
N SER A 523 28.83 -16.01 33.85
CA SER A 523 29.41 -17.00 32.93
C SER A 523 30.08 -18.17 33.67
N GLU A 524 30.68 -17.90 34.81
CA GLU A 524 31.27 -18.92 35.69
C GLU A 524 30.17 -19.78 36.34
N ILE A 525 29.09 -19.16 36.83
CA ILE A 525 27.93 -19.85 37.44
C ILE A 525 27.27 -20.81 36.44
N VAL A 526 27.07 -20.38 35.20
CA VAL A 526 26.43 -21.20 34.14
C VAL A 526 27.35 -22.34 33.66
N GLY A 527 28.65 -22.15 33.74
CA GLY A 527 29.69 -23.10 33.30
C GLY A 527 30.18 -22.87 31.87
N SER A 528 31.48 -23.03 31.70
CA SER A 528 32.17 -22.77 30.42
C SER A 528 31.71 -23.69 29.27
N GLU A 529 31.32 -24.93 29.58
CA GLU A 529 30.82 -25.89 28.56
C GLU A 529 29.54 -25.44 27.93
N TYR A 530 28.60 -24.90 28.70
CA TYR A 530 27.31 -24.39 28.21
C TYR A 530 27.51 -23.18 27.27
N ILE A 531 28.36 -22.24 27.66
CA ILE A 531 28.66 -21.05 26.87
C ILE A 531 29.39 -21.43 25.58
N ASN A 532 30.29 -22.41 25.63
CA ASN A 532 30.98 -22.88 24.44
C ASN A 532 30.04 -23.62 23.49
N ALA A 533 29.14 -24.46 23.98
CA ALA A 533 28.12 -25.12 23.17
C ALA A 533 27.22 -24.10 22.46
N ASP A 534 26.78 -23.07 23.17
CA ASP A 534 25.98 -21.98 22.58
C ASP A 534 26.75 -21.20 21.49
N LYS A 535 28.04 -20.93 21.69
CA LYS A 535 28.93 -20.32 20.68
C LYS A 535 29.11 -21.23 19.47
N TYR A 536 29.30 -22.53 19.64
CA TYR A 536 29.41 -23.47 18.52
C TYR A 536 28.15 -23.53 17.68
N LEU A 537 26.96 -23.55 18.30
CA LEU A 537 25.70 -23.50 17.60
C LEU A 537 25.58 -22.23 16.78
N GLN A 538 25.98 -21.08 17.32
CA GLN A 538 25.97 -19.80 16.62
C GLN A 538 26.94 -19.78 15.44
N ASP A 539 28.11 -20.36 15.55
CA ASP A 539 29.10 -20.46 14.45
C ASP A 539 28.57 -21.37 13.33
N ILE A 540 27.95 -22.49 13.65
CA ILE A 540 27.29 -23.38 12.68
C ILE A 540 26.20 -22.66 11.92
N VAL A 541 25.32 -21.91 12.60
CA VAL A 541 24.25 -21.12 11.96
C VAL A 541 24.84 -20.08 11.00
N ARG A 542 25.92 -19.39 11.42
CA ARG A 542 26.61 -18.40 10.57
C ARG A 542 27.21 -19.05 9.32
N ASP A 543 27.89 -20.15 9.47
CA ASP A 543 28.55 -20.85 8.35
C ASP A 543 27.52 -21.44 7.39
N LYS A 544 26.42 -21.99 7.90
CA LYS A 544 25.30 -22.47 7.08
C LYS A 544 24.73 -21.31 6.25
N ARG A 545 24.46 -20.14 6.85
CA ARG A 545 23.97 -18.96 6.16
C ARG A 545 24.93 -18.46 5.07
N TYR A 546 26.23 -18.43 5.37
CA TYR A 546 27.23 -18.05 4.38
C TYR A 546 27.19 -18.98 3.17
N TRP A 547 27.10 -20.29 3.39
CA TRP A 547 27.03 -21.28 2.32
C TRP A 547 25.69 -21.24 1.58
N GLU A 548 24.57 -21.00 2.27
CA GLU A 548 23.26 -20.82 1.65
C GLU A 548 23.22 -19.58 0.77
N GLY A 549 23.73 -18.46 1.24
CA GLY A 549 23.87 -17.23 0.44
C GLY A 549 24.76 -17.43 -0.80
N LYS A 550 25.86 -18.17 -0.65
CA LYS A 550 26.72 -18.57 -1.78
C LYS A 550 25.96 -19.46 -2.78
N ARG A 551 25.24 -20.45 -2.27
CA ARG A 551 24.44 -21.38 -3.11
C ARG A 551 23.34 -20.63 -3.85
N GLN A 552 22.66 -19.69 -3.20
CA GLN A 552 21.64 -18.86 -3.82
C GLN A 552 22.23 -17.95 -4.91
N THR A 553 23.40 -17.36 -4.65
CA THR A 553 24.13 -16.55 -5.66
C THR A 553 24.57 -17.41 -6.86
N ILE A 554 24.99 -18.64 -6.62
CA ILE A 554 25.37 -19.60 -7.68
C ILE A 554 24.14 -19.95 -8.51
N ARG A 555 23.01 -20.31 -7.89
CA ARG A 555 21.75 -20.63 -8.60
C ARG A 555 21.24 -19.45 -9.42
N GLN A 556 21.33 -18.23 -8.91
CA GLN A 556 20.94 -17.03 -9.68
C GLN A 556 21.85 -16.81 -10.89
N ARG A 557 23.16 -17.07 -10.75
CA ARG A 557 24.11 -16.98 -11.88
C ARG A 557 23.88 -18.09 -12.89
N GLU A 558 23.60 -19.32 -12.44
CA GLU A 558 23.25 -20.45 -13.30
C GLU A 558 22.01 -20.13 -14.11
N LYS A 559 20.93 -19.68 -13.47
CA LYS A 559 19.70 -19.29 -14.16
C LYS A 559 19.92 -18.16 -15.17
N HIS A 560 20.69 -17.14 -14.80
CA HIS A 560 21.02 -16.05 -15.74
C HIS A 560 21.89 -16.54 -16.91
N MET A 561 22.72 -17.54 -16.68
CA MET A 561 23.53 -18.18 -17.73
C MET A 561 22.64 -19.02 -18.67
N GLU A 562 21.68 -19.78 -18.12
CA GLU A 562 20.68 -20.54 -18.90
C GLU A 562 19.84 -19.61 -19.77
N GLU A 563 19.26 -18.54 -19.21
CA GLU A 563 18.50 -17.52 -19.95
C GLU A 563 19.34 -16.85 -21.06
N THR A 564 20.64 -16.72 -20.81
CA THR A 564 21.57 -16.15 -21.78
C THR A 564 21.87 -17.13 -22.93
N ILE A 565 22.03 -18.41 -22.59
CA ILE A 565 22.24 -19.48 -23.55
C ILE A 565 21.01 -19.67 -24.46
N GLU A 566 19.81 -19.70 -23.87
CA GLU A 566 18.54 -19.83 -24.60
C GLU A 566 18.34 -18.64 -25.56
N ARG A 567 18.66 -17.44 -25.14
CA ARG A 567 18.62 -16.25 -26.00
C ARG A 567 19.63 -16.33 -27.16
N TYR A 568 20.84 -16.82 -26.92
CA TYR A 568 21.81 -17.02 -27.99
C TYR A 568 21.40 -18.14 -28.94
N GLN A 569 20.77 -19.21 -28.46
CA GLN A 569 20.23 -20.28 -29.29
C GLN A 569 19.14 -19.76 -30.24
N THR A 570 18.20 -18.99 -29.72
CA THR A 570 17.15 -18.35 -30.55
C THR A 570 17.72 -17.34 -31.55
N GLU A 571 18.72 -16.55 -31.17
CA GLU A 571 19.43 -15.66 -32.13
C GLU A 571 20.14 -16.44 -33.24
N ILE A 572 20.76 -17.56 -32.92
CA ILE A 572 21.42 -18.44 -33.92
C ILE A 572 20.40 -19.07 -34.86
N GLU A 573 19.26 -19.53 -34.35
CA GLU A 573 18.19 -20.08 -35.20
C GLU A 573 17.61 -19.05 -36.15
N ASP A 574 17.37 -17.84 -35.68
CA ASP A 574 16.87 -16.71 -36.48
C ASP A 574 17.90 -16.28 -37.54
N LEU A 575 19.18 -16.27 -37.19
CA LEU A 575 20.26 -16.03 -38.17
C LEU A 575 20.33 -17.12 -39.25
N GLN A 576 20.16 -18.40 -38.87
CA GLN A 576 20.14 -19.50 -39.81
C GLN A 576 18.93 -19.44 -40.75
N LYS A 577 17.74 -19.10 -40.26
CA LYS A 577 16.53 -18.85 -41.06
C LYS A 577 16.75 -17.69 -42.04
N SER A 578 17.23 -16.57 -41.54
CA SER A 578 17.53 -15.39 -42.35
C SER A 578 18.55 -15.70 -43.45
N ARG A 579 19.59 -16.49 -43.13
CA ARG A 579 20.58 -16.95 -44.12
C ARG A 579 19.95 -17.80 -45.21
N LYS A 580 19.09 -18.78 -44.87
CA LYS A 580 18.36 -19.62 -45.84
C LYS A 580 17.45 -18.79 -46.73
N ASP A 581 16.74 -17.83 -46.18
CA ASP A 581 15.85 -16.96 -46.97
C ASP A 581 16.61 -16.04 -47.92
N ILE A 582 17.76 -15.53 -47.51
CA ILE A 582 18.63 -14.72 -48.37
C ILE A 582 19.19 -15.58 -49.51
N LEU A 583 19.64 -16.80 -49.23
CA LEU A 583 20.13 -17.72 -50.28
C LEU A 583 19.02 -18.13 -51.25
N ARG A 584 17.80 -18.38 -50.76
CA ARG A 584 16.66 -18.68 -51.62
C ARG A 584 16.32 -17.52 -52.57
N LYS A 585 16.22 -16.30 -52.02
CA LYS A 585 15.94 -15.11 -52.83
C LYS A 585 17.03 -14.81 -53.84
N ALA A 586 18.29 -14.97 -53.47
CA ALA A 586 19.40 -14.81 -54.40
C ALA A 586 19.36 -15.84 -55.53
N LYS A 587 18.96 -17.10 -55.26
CA LYS A 587 18.78 -18.12 -56.28
C LYS A 587 17.62 -17.83 -57.23
N GLU A 588 16.48 -17.36 -56.68
CA GLU A 588 15.32 -16.93 -57.48
C GLU A 588 15.67 -15.73 -58.39
N GLU A 589 16.40 -14.74 -57.87
CA GLU A 589 16.85 -13.57 -58.63
C GLU A 589 17.84 -14.01 -59.79
N VAL A 590 18.74 -14.96 -59.52
CA VAL A 590 19.66 -15.49 -60.53
C VAL A 590 18.88 -16.28 -61.62
N GLU A 591 17.88 -17.08 -61.22
CA GLU A 591 17.03 -17.79 -62.21
C GLU A 591 16.23 -16.82 -63.08
N GLN A 592 15.68 -15.75 -62.55
CA GLN A 592 15.00 -14.72 -63.35
C GLN A 592 15.94 -14.00 -64.29
N LEU A 593 17.12 -13.61 -63.83
CA LEU A 593 18.14 -12.99 -64.71
C LEU A 593 18.60 -13.92 -65.84
N MET A 594 18.75 -15.22 -65.54
CA MET A 594 19.07 -16.22 -66.60
C MET A 594 17.93 -16.35 -67.61
N GLN A 595 16.67 -16.34 -67.20
CA GLN A 595 15.52 -16.39 -68.13
C GLN A 595 15.46 -15.14 -69.02
N GLU A 596 15.65 -13.95 -68.45
CA GLU A 596 15.69 -12.68 -69.18
C GLU A 596 16.87 -12.64 -70.14
N ALA A 597 18.03 -13.11 -69.74
CA ALA A 597 19.19 -13.22 -70.63
C ALA A 597 18.96 -14.19 -71.83
N ASN A 598 18.40 -15.38 -71.56
CA ASN A 598 18.04 -16.33 -72.59
C ASN A 598 17.01 -15.79 -73.58
N ALA A 599 15.95 -15.13 -73.11
CA ALA A 599 14.93 -14.50 -73.92
C ALA A 599 15.50 -13.36 -74.81
N ARG A 600 16.46 -12.58 -74.33
CA ARG A 600 17.15 -11.56 -75.14
C ARG A 600 18.08 -12.19 -76.16
N ILE A 601 18.80 -13.25 -75.78
CA ILE A 601 19.64 -13.99 -76.71
C ILE A 601 18.81 -14.61 -77.88
N GLU A 602 17.66 -15.25 -77.54
CA GLU A 602 16.73 -15.76 -78.51
C GLU A 602 16.15 -14.69 -79.44
N ASN A 603 15.71 -13.54 -78.87
CA ASN A 603 15.22 -12.41 -79.66
C ASN A 603 16.32 -11.84 -80.56
N THR A 604 17.58 -11.75 -80.07
CA THR A 604 18.70 -11.28 -80.91
C THR A 604 19.02 -12.27 -82.04
N ILE A 605 18.99 -13.59 -81.72
CA ILE A 605 19.14 -14.62 -82.72
C ILE A 605 18.02 -14.56 -83.77
N ARG A 606 16.76 -14.28 -83.35
CA ARG A 606 15.63 -14.14 -84.22
C ARG A 606 15.75 -12.89 -85.07
N SER A 607 16.15 -11.77 -84.56
CA SER A 607 16.42 -10.52 -85.29
C SER A 607 17.57 -10.68 -86.30
N ILE A 608 18.62 -11.46 -85.98
CA ILE A 608 19.69 -11.74 -86.87
C ILE A 608 19.23 -12.67 -88.02
N LYS A 609 18.35 -13.67 -87.77
CA LYS A 609 17.75 -14.53 -88.77
C LYS A 609 16.75 -13.84 -89.69
N GLU A 610 15.95 -12.89 -89.15
CA GLU A 610 14.94 -12.12 -89.96
C GLU A 610 15.58 -10.98 -90.77
N ALA A 611 16.78 -10.53 -90.41
CA ALA A 611 17.53 -9.51 -91.06
C ALA A 611 18.41 -10.06 -92.21
N GLN A 612 17.90 -10.97 -93.09
CA GLN A 612 18.64 -11.53 -94.20
C GLN A 612 19.64 -10.54 -94.84
N ALA A 613 20.94 -10.74 -94.48
CA ALA A 613 22.11 -10.19 -95.13
C ALA A 613 22.40 -8.69 -95.07
N GLU A 614 21.87 -7.88 -94.17
CA GLU A 614 22.38 -6.54 -93.97
C GLU A 614 23.44 -6.50 -92.85
N LYS A 615 24.68 -6.29 -93.30
CA LYS A 615 25.88 -6.24 -92.38
C LYS A 615 25.79 -5.23 -91.20
N GLU A 616 25.00 -4.17 -91.38
CA GLU A 616 24.82 -3.11 -90.39
C GLU A 616 23.87 -3.48 -89.27
N LYS A 617 22.77 -4.14 -89.55
CA LYS A 617 21.77 -4.60 -88.62
C LYS A 617 22.31 -5.76 -87.73
N THR A 618 23.12 -6.60 -88.24
CA THR A 618 23.79 -7.69 -87.56
C THR A 618 24.86 -7.15 -86.57
N ARG A 619 25.52 -6.05 -86.99
CA ARG A 619 26.51 -5.36 -86.16
C ARG A 619 25.82 -4.61 -84.99
N GLN A 620 24.67 -3.97 -85.26
CA GLN A 620 23.88 -3.29 -84.15
C GLN A 620 23.37 -4.33 -83.14
N ALA A 621 22.80 -5.43 -83.57
CA ALA A 621 22.30 -6.49 -82.70
C ALA A 621 23.41 -7.17 -81.92
N ARG A 622 24.61 -7.29 -82.42
CA ARG A 622 25.78 -7.75 -81.66
C ARG A 622 26.29 -6.71 -80.65
N GLN A 623 26.21 -5.46 -80.96
CA GLN A 623 26.61 -4.35 -80.15
C GLN A 623 25.66 -4.20 -78.94
N GLU A 624 24.34 -4.28 -79.16
CA GLU A 624 23.33 -4.32 -78.09
C GLU A 624 23.50 -5.52 -77.19
N LEU A 625 23.91 -6.64 -77.65
CA LEU A 625 24.15 -7.81 -76.82
C LEU A 625 25.44 -7.67 -75.99
N THR A 626 26.46 -6.98 -76.54
CA THR A 626 27.70 -6.68 -75.81
C THR A 626 27.47 -5.64 -74.75
N ASP A 627 26.74 -4.58 -75.07
CA ASP A 627 26.36 -3.50 -74.14
C ASP A 627 25.44 -4.04 -73.00
N PHE A 628 24.57 -5.03 -73.35
CA PHE A 628 23.75 -5.70 -72.32
C PHE A 628 24.64 -6.57 -71.42
N ARG A 629 25.61 -7.30 -71.95
CA ARG A 629 26.53 -8.11 -71.15
C ARG A 629 27.38 -7.26 -70.23
N GLU A 630 27.90 -6.12 -70.70
CA GLU A 630 28.67 -5.15 -69.87
C GLU A 630 27.81 -4.47 -68.85
N SER A 631 26.53 -4.14 -69.12
CA SER A 631 25.59 -3.59 -68.20
C SER A 631 25.19 -4.60 -67.11
N MET A 632 25.04 -5.86 -67.42
CA MET A 632 24.79 -6.94 -66.48
C MET A 632 25.98 -7.22 -65.52
N GLU A 633 27.22 -7.20 -66.02
CA GLU A 633 28.42 -7.34 -65.21
C GLU A 633 28.59 -6.10 -64.27
N ALA A 634 28.27 -4.93 -64.75
CA ALA A 634 28.31 -3.70 -63.94
C ALA A 634 27.20 -3.62 -62.85
N LEU A 635 25.97 -4.07 -63.21
CA LEU A 635 24.86 -4.15 -62.25
C LEU A 635 25.06 -5.23 -61.20
N ALA A 636 25.55 -6.41 -61.56
CA ALA A 636 25.82 -7.50 -60.63
C ALA A 636 26.85 -7.10 -59.53
N ASN A 637 27.87 -6.37 -59.92
CA ASN A 637 28.91 -5.92 -59.00
C ASN A 637 28.44 -4.73 -58.11
N LYS A 638 27.76 -3.76 -58.69
CA LYS A 638 27.34 -2.54 -57.95
C LYS A 638 26.15 -2.75 -57.02
N GLU A 639 25.13 -3.52 -57.40
CA GLU A 639 23.99 -3.86 -56.56
C GLU A 639 24.36 -4.80 -55.43
N LEU A 640 25.32 -5.74 -55.64
CA LEU A 640 25.78 -6.63 -54.58
C LEU A 640 26.57 -5.88 -53.52
N GLU A 641 27.44 -4.96 -53.92
CA GLU A 641 28.20 -4.11 -52.99
C GLU A 641 27.33 -3.13 -52.25
N GLU A 642 26.35 -2.48 -52.91
CA GLU A 642 25.40 -1.55 -52.22
C GLU A 642 24.43 -2.30 -51.31
N LYS A 643 23.91 -3.47 -51.69
CA LYS A 643 23.03 -4.28 -50.82
C LYS A 643 23.77 -4.82 -49.60
N ILE A 644 25.06 -5.21 -49.75
CA ILE A 644 25.92 -5.64 -48.65
C ILE A 644 26.25 -4.44 -47.73
N ALA A 645 26.60 -3.28 -48.29
CA ALA A 645 26.90 -2.06 -47.52
C ALA A 645 25.66 -1.58 -46.70
N ARG A 646 24.47 -1.49 -47.31
CA ARG A 646 23.21 -1.09 -46.64
C ARG A 646 22.77 -2.09 -45.57
N LYS A 647 23.00 -3.40 -45.75
CA LYS A 647 22.73 -4.40 -44.71
C LYS A 647 23.73 -4.34 -43.55
N MET A 648 25.01 -4.10 -43.87
CA MET A 648 26.04 -3.90 -42.82
C MET A 648 25.80 -2.64 -42.01
N GLU A 649 25.36 -1.57 -42.65
CA GLU A 649 25.02 -0.30 -42.00
C GLU A 649 23.78 -0.45 -41.12
N LYS A 650 22.70 -1.09 -41.55
CA LYS A 650 21.52 -1.40 -40.74
C LYS A 650 21.82 -2.36 -39.57
N LEU A 651 22.75 -3.26 -39.70
CA LEU A 651 23.23 -4.14 -38.64
C LEU A 651 24.07 -3.36 -37.61
N LYS A 652 24.91 -2.43 -38.08
CA LYS A 652 25.68 -1.51 -37.21
C LYS A 652 24.76 -0.53 -36.47
N GLU A 653 23.75 0.02 -37.13
CA GLU A 653 22.74 0.88 -36.50
C GLU A 653 21.90 0.12 -35.47
N LYS A 654 21.46 -1.12 -35.75
CA LYS A 654 20.76 -1.95 -34.77
C LYS A 654 21.64 -2.33 -33.58
N GLN A 655 22.92 -2.58 -33.82
CA GLN A 655 23.88 -2.81 -32.73
C GLN A 655 24.16 -1.56 -31.91
N ASN A 656 24.24 -0.39 -32.51
CA ASN A 656 24.42 0.88 -31.82
C ASN A 656 23.17 1.28 -31.05
N ARG A 657 21.96 1.15 -31.61
CA ARG A 657 20.70 1.34 -30.89
C ARG A 657 20.49 0.36 -29.73
N LYS A 658 20.98 -0.90 -29.86
CA LYS A 658 21.01 -1.86 -28.74
C LYS A 658 22.06 -1.48 -27.68
N LYS A 659 23.20 -0.87 -28.08
CA LYS A 659 24.21 -0.35 -27.15
C LYS A 659 23.72 0.92 -26.41
N GLU A 660 23.03 1.82 -27.09
CA GLU A 660 22.45 3.02 -26.49
C GLU A 660 21.27 2.72 -25.56
N LYS A 661 20.40 1.75 -25.90
CA LYS A 661 19.38 1.25 -24.98
C LYS A 661 19.94 0.48 -23.78
N LYS A 662 21.14 -0.11 -23.87
CA LYS A 662 21.86 -0.72 -22.73
C LYS A 662 22.60 0.31 -21.88
N ALA A 663 22.96 1.46 -22.40
CA ALA A 663 23.59 2.55 -21.64
C ALA A 663 22.60 3.36 -20.80
N GLY A 664 21.27 3.27 -21.08
CA GLY A 664 20.20 3.96 -20.34
C GLY A 664 19.64 3.17 -19.15
N ASN A 665 19.93 1.88 -19.01
CA ASN A 665 19.34 1.02 -17.95
C ASN A 665 20.36 0.06 -17.36
N GLY A 666 21.47 0.61 -16.82
CA GLY A 666 22.52 -0.24 -16.24
C GLY A 666 23.55 0.57 -15.47
N LYS A 667 23.13 1.17 -14.35
CA LYS A 667 24.08 1.38 -13.26
C LYS A 667 24.01 0.12 -12.41
N GLU A 668 24.95 -0.75 -12.63
CA GLU A 668 25.49 -1.81 -11.79
C GLU A 668 25.90 -3.02 -12.63
N ASN A 669 27.10 -2.97 -13.18
CA ASN A 669 27.86 -4.19 -13.54
C ASN A 669 29.34 -3.85 -13.49
N GLY A 670 30.04 -4.60 -12.66
CA GLY A 670 31.46 -4.51 -12.47
C GLY A 670 32.26 -4.80 -13.76
N PRO A 671 33.52 -4.35 -13.82
CA PRO A 671 34.34 -4.38 -15.02
C PRO A 671 34.70 -5.80 -15.46
N SER A 672 34.80 -5.99 -16.78
CA SER A 672 35.20 -7.25 -17.43
C SER A 672 36.59 -7.71 -16.93
N ALA A 673 36.87 -9.02 -17.01
CA ALA A 673 38.13 -9.64 -16.53
C ALA A 673 39.40 -8.98 -17.11
N GLN A 674 39.34 -8.44 -18.33
CA GLN A 674 40.45 -7.70 -18.94
C GLN A 674 40.63 -6.30 -18.34
N ALA A 675 39.56 -5.59 -18.05
CA ALA A 675 39.63 -4.29 -17.37
C ALA A 675 40.08 -4.44 -15.89
N LEU A 676 39.77 -5.57 -15.26
CA LEU A 676 40.25 -5.92 -13.92
C LEU A 676 41.76 -6.25 -13.91
N ALA A 677 42.26 -6.94 -14.95
CA ALA A 677 43.66 -7.24 -15.10
C ALA A 677 44.49 -5.99 -15.39
N GLU A 678 44.03 -5.09 -16.27
CA GLU A 678 44.69 -3.80 -16.53
C GLU A 678 44.60 -2.87 -15.30
N GLN A 679 43.49 -2.88 -14.56
CA GLN A 679 43.37 -2.11 -13.34
C GLN A 679 44.27 -2.66 -12.21
N GLN A 680 44.43 -3.97 -12.12
CA GLN A 680 45.36 -4.61 -11.16
C GLN A 680 46.82 -4.30 -11.51
N ALA A 681 47.22 -4.41 -12.78
CA ALA A 681 48.56 -4.05 -13.23
C ALA A 681 48.87 -2.57 -13.01
N ARG A 682 47.89 -1.68 -13.18
CA ARG A 682 48.04 -0.23 -12.93
C ARG A 682 48.13 0.06 -11.43
N LYS A 683 47.33 -0.63 -10.60
CA LYS A 683 47.40 -0.52 -9.13
C LYS A 683 48.71 -1.09 -8.56
N GLU A 684 49.25 -2.11 -9.16
CA GLU A 684 50.55 -2.67 -8.76
C GLU A 684 51.74 -1.77 -9.15
N ALA A 685 51.66 -1.15 -10.30
CA ALA A 685 52.64 -0.12 -10.73
C ALA A 685 52.59 1.16 -9.85
N GLU A 686 51.40 1.56 -9.42
CA GLU A 686 51.20 2.69 -8.49
C GLU A 686 51.68 2.36 -7.05
N ARG A 687 51.61 1.09 -6.63
CA ARG A 687 52.12 0.63 -5.34
C ARG A 687 53.63 0.61 -5.23
N LEU A 688 54.31 0.45 -6.32
CA LEU A 688 55.78 0.37 -6.41
C LEU A 688 56.48 1.72 -6.56
N ALA A 689 55.71 2.81 -6.79
CA ALA A 689 56.26 4.17 -6.90
C ALA A 689 56.65 4.71 -5.51
N ALA A 690 57.84 5.20 -5.36
CA ALA A 690 58.35 5.80 -4.10
C ALA A 690 57.46 6.95 -3.61
N ILE A 691 57.18 6.98 -2.32
CA ILE A 691 56.47 8.06 -1.64
C ILE A 691 57.44 9.22 -1.46
N VAL A 692 57.16 10.32 -2.12
CA VAL A 692 57.98 11.56 -2.08
C VAL A 692 57.11 12.72 -1.58
N PRO A 693 57.71 13.76 -0.98
CA PRO A 693 56.99 14.98 -0.63
C PRO A 693 56.21 15.56 -1.83
N GLY A 694 54.99 16.00 -1.60
CA GLY A 694 54.06 16.51 -2.62
C GLY A 694 53.18 15.46 -3.30
N CYS A 695 53.33 14.16 -3.00
CA CYS A 695 52.45 13.15 -3.53
C CYS A 695 51.23 12.95 -2.63
N ASN A 696 50.08 12.57 -3.26
CA ASN A 696 48.89 12.22 -2.54
C ASN A 696 48.93 10.76 -2.07
N VAL A 697 48.65 10.54 -0.79
CA VAL A 697 48.65 9.22 -0.13
C VAL A 697 47.40 9.01 0.69
N ARG A 698 47.07 7.74 0.92
CA ARG A 698 46.04 7.37 1.88
C ARG A 698 46.64 6.33 2.85
N ILE A 699 46.08 6.29 4.04
CA ILE A 699 46.41 5.26 5.03
C ILE A 699 45.72 3.94 4.65
N LYS A 700 46.45 2.83 4.65
CA LYS A 700 45.90 1.49 4.38
C LYS A 700 44.70 1.23 5.25
N GLY A 701 43.53 0.93 4.61
CA GLY A 701 42.27 0.69 5.30
C GLY A 701 41.40 1.94 5.55
N GLN A 702 41.84 3.13 5.12
CA GLN A 702 41.06 4.38 5.21
C GLN A 702 40.78 4.98 3.83
N THR A 703 39.70 5.73 3.69
CA THR A 703 39.28 6.39 2.44
C THR A 703 39.77 7.81 2.28
N SER A 704 40.32 8.44 3.35
CA SER A 704 40.79 9.81 3.36
C SER A 704 42.13 9.94 2.61
N VAL A 705 42.21 10.93 1.73
CA VAL A 705 43.43 11.27 0.94
C VAL A 705 44.11 12.48 1.56
N GLY A 706 45.39 12.37 1.82
CA GLY A 706 46.22 13.47 2.32
C GLY A 706 47.48 13.67 1.46
N GLU A 707 48.07 14.87 1.52
CA GLU A 707 49.30 15.19 0.84
C GLU A 707 50.51 15.00 1.75
N VAL A 708 51.56 14.38 1.24
CA VAL A 708 52.83 14.17 1.97
C VAL A 708 53.62 15.48 2.01
N MET A 709 53.78 16.04 3.21
CA MET A 709 54.53 17.28 3.40
C MET A 709 56.04 17.04 3.51
N GLU A 710 56.45 15.98 4.25
CA GLU A 710 57.81 15.66 4.54
C GLU A 710 58.00 14.16 4.82
N VAL A 711 59.13 13.63 4.42
CA VAL A 711 59.49 12.23 4.69
C VAL A 711 60.77 12.20 5.53
N ASN A 712 60.63 11.68 6.79
CA ASN A 712 61.76 11.59 7.75
C ASN A 712 62.05 10.15 8.05
N GLY A 713 63.01 9.53 7.35
CA GLY A 713 63.42 8.15 7.52
C GLY A 713 62.29 7.15 7.26
N LYS A 714 61.78 6.46 8.28
CA LYS A 714 60.67 5.50 8.16
C LYS A 714 59.27 6.08 8.37
N ASN A 715 59.18 7.40 8.61
CA ASN A 715 57.89 8.12 8.84
C ASN A 715 57.67 9.22 7.82
N ALA A 716 56.44 9.53 7.51
CA ALA A 716 56.03 10.66 6.68
C ALA A 716 55.02 11.53 7.43
N ILE A 717 55.16 12.84 7.28
CA ILE A 717 54.15 13.82 7.77
C ILE A 717 53.20 14.10 6.64
N ILE A 718 51.91 13.83 6.90
CA ILE A 718 50.83 13.94 5.90
C ILE A 718 49.84 15.00 6.36
N ALA A 719 49.39 15.85 5.45
CA ALA A 719 48.34 16.82 5.67
C ALA A 719 47.01 16.25 5.13
N PHE A 720 46.03 16.05 6.01
CA PHE A 720 44.64 15.74 5.69
C PHE A 720 43.82 17.02 5.94
N GLY A 721 43.72 17.90 4.92
CA GLY A 721 43.14 19.23 5.09
C GLY A 721 43.96 20.09 6.05
N SER A 722 43.36 20.51 7.17
CA SER A 722 44.05 21.34 8.19
C SER A 722 44.80 20.52 9.25
N ILE A 723 44.70 19.22 9.24
CA ILE A 723 45.28 18.30 10.27
C ILE A 723 46.56 17.69 9.70
N LYS A 724 47.69 17.86 10.41
CA LYS A 724 48.98 17.19 10.12
C LYS A 724 49.15 15.97 11.00
N THR A 725 49.48 14.83 10.38
CA THR A 725 49.63 13.55 11.10
C THR A 725 50.91 12.84 10.65
N THR A 726 51.68 12.29 11.58
CA THR A 726 52.89 11.47 11.28
C THR A 726 52.54 10.00 11.19
N VAL A 727 52.74 9.39 10.03
CA VAL A 727 52.40 8.00 9.76
C VAL A 727 53.60 7.25 9.20
N LYS A 728 53.79 5.97 9.55
CA LYS A 728 54.84 5.10 8.99
C LYS A 728 54.64 4.85 7.50
N LEU A 729 55.72 4.86 6.71
CA LEU A 729 55.68 4.67 5.25
C LEU A 729 55.04 3.34 4.83
N ASP A 730 55.18 2.30 5.58
CA ASP A 730 54.64 0.95 5.34
C ASP A 730 53.07 0.90 5.46
N ARG A 731 52.49 1.90 6.12
CA ARG A 731 51.02 2.07 6.24
C ARG A 731 50.37 2.98 5.22
N LEU A 732 51.16 3.52 4.29
CA LEU A 732 50.74 4.46 3.28
C LEU A 732 50.67 3.80 1.90
N GLU A 733 49.71 4.22 1.12
CA GLU A 733 49.55 3.89 -0.31
C GLU A 733 49.42 5.17 -1.12
N ARG A 734 50.18 5.29 -2.19
CA ARG A 734 50.09 6.40 -3.13
C ARG A 734 48.77 6.33 -3.90
N THR A 735 48.12 7.50 -4.09
CA THR A 735 46.84 7.58 -4.81
C THR A 735 46.85 8.83 -5.73
N ASN A 736 46.20 8.73 -6.88
CA ASN A 736 45.99 9.83 -7.80
C ASN A 736 44.73 10.67 -7.49
N ALA A 737 44.00 10.34 -6.42
CA ALA A 737 42.84 11.11 -5.98
C ALA A 737 43.29 12.42 -5.36
N GLN A 738 42.68 13.53 -5.74
CA GLN A 738 43.00 14.84 -5.15
C GLN A 738 42.35 14.97 -3.76
N PRO A 739 43.03 15.58 -2.77
CA PRO A 739 42.43 15.90 -1.49
C PRO A 739 41.29 16.90 -1.73
N LYS A 740 40.13 16.65 -1.17
CA LYS A 740 39.00 17.60 -1.21
C LYS A 740 39.40 18.86 -0.45
N GLN A 741 39.48 19.98 -1.14
CA GLN A 741 39.61 21.28 -0.51
C GLN A 741 38.40 21.55 0.37
N ALA A 742 38.65 21.76 1.65
CA ALA A 742 37.60 22.15 2.60
C ALA A 742 37.41 23.69 2.47
N ASP A 743 36.21 24.08 2.07
CA ASP A 743 35.77 25.46 2.25
C ASP A 743 35.80 25.82 3.73
N VAL A 744 36.49 26.87 4.05
CA VAL A 744 36.64 27.39 5.41
C VAL A 744 35.35 28.09 5.80
N SER A 745 34.42 27.36 6.46
CA SER A 745 33.45 27.98 7.35
C SER A 745 32.94 26.97 8.37
N ALA A 746 33.17 27.34 9.62
CA ALA A 746 32.49 26.89 10.86
C ALA A 746 32.55 25.38 11.23
N LYS A 747 33.06 25.18 12.42
CA LYS A 747 33.02 23.93 13.19
C LYS A 747 31.69 23.17 13.02
N SER A 748 31.71 22.02 12.40
CA SER A 748 30.62 21.03 12.51
C SER A 748 31.20 19.66 12.77
N THR A 749 30.80 19.12 13.91
CA THR A 749 30.90 17.72 14.29
C THR A 749 30.15 16.87 13.26
N PHE A 750 30.71 15.77 12.85
CA PHE A 750 30.09 14.83 11.89
C PHE A 750 28.77 14.28 12.44
N ILE A 751 27.64 14.75 11.92
CA ILE A 751 26.32 14.20 12.16
C ILE A 751 25.86 13.54 10.87
N SER A 752 25.37 12.31 10.92
CA SER A 752 24.86 11.59 9.75
C SER A 752 23.60 12.28 9.18
N VAL A 753 23.33 12.13 7.88
CA VAL A 753 22.17 12.72 7.19
C VAL A 753 20.84 12.32 7.86
N GLN A 754 20.75 11.10 8.39
CA GLN A 754 19.59 10.64 9.15
C GLN A 754 19.37 11.36 10.48
N THR A 755 20.46 11.84 11.09
CA THR A 755 20.41 12.63 12.34
C THR A 755 20.02 14.07 12.06
N GLN A 756 20.37 14.62 10.88
CA GLN A 756 19.95 15.96 10.46
C GLN A 756 18.44 16.04 10.19
N ASP A 757 17.83 15.04 9.56
CA ASP A 757 16.39 15.02 9.29
C ASP A 757 15.60 14.89 10.61
N SER A 758 16.05 14.04 11.54
CA SER A 758 15.40 13.91 12.85
C SER A 758 15.57 15.15 13.72
N MET A 759 16.67 15.89 13.57
CA MET A 759 16.87 17.18 14.26
C MET A 759 16.01 18.28 13.65
N TYR A 760 15.78 18.26 12.34
CA TYR A 760 14.91 19.24 11.68
C TYR A 760 13.43 19.04 12.04
N GLU A 761 12.96 17.79 12.13
CA GLU A 761 11.61 17.47 12.63
C GLU A 761 11.44 17.82 14.11
N LYS A 762 12.43 17.50 14.95
CA LYS A 762 12.42 17.92 16.37
C LYS A 762 12.39 19.45 16.52
N LYS A 763 13.09 20.18 15.66
CA LYS A 763 13.11 21.66 15.67
C LYS A 763 11.77 22.26 15.28
N LEU A 764 11.02 21.65 14.37
CA LEU A 764 9.70 22.09 13.92
C LEU A 764 8.59 21.85 14.97
N HIS A 765 8.74 20.83 15.83
CA HIS A 765 7.73 20.43 16.80
C HIS A 765 8.13 20.66 18.27
N PHE A 766 9.32 21.23 18.53
CA PHE A 766 9.79 21.48 19.90
C PHE A 766 8.96 22.58 20.57
N LYS A 767 8.34 22.24 21.71
CA LYS A 767 7.61 23.20 22.53
C LYS A 767 8.59 23.88 23.48
N GLN A 768 8.56 25.20 23.55
CA GLN A 768 9.44 25.98 24.42
C GLN A 768 9.10 25.88 25.92
N ASP A 769 7.96 25.30 26.23
CA ASP A 769 7.43 25.20 27.61
C ASP A 769 7.25 23.72 27.97
N ILE A 770 7.68 23.35 29.18
CA ILE A 770 7.35 22.04 29.80
C ILE A 770 6.57 22.27 31.08
N ASP A 771 5.50 21.49 31.30
CA ASP A 771 4.67 21.53 32.52
C ASP A 771 4.92 20.30 33.38
N VAL A 772 5.55 20.49 34.53
CA VAL A 772 5.89 19.43 35.50
C VAL A 772 5.10 19.56 36.79
N ARG A 773 4.02 20.35 36.78
CA ARG A 773 3.15 20.51 37.98
C ARG A 773 2.43 19.20 38.28
N GLY A 774 2.42 18.81 39.52
CA GLY A 774 1.79 17.58 39.98
C GLY A 774 2.62 16.31 39.82
N MET A 775 3.78 16.37 39.18
CA MET A 775 4.71 15.23 39.06
C MET A 775 5.48 15.02 40.39
N ARG A 776 5.91 13.78 40.64
CA ARG A 776 6.83 13.47 41.72
C ARG A 776 8.22 14.06 41.43
N GLY A 777 9.01 14.34 42.47
CA GLY A 777 10.31 15.00 42.33
C GLY A 777 11.24 14.32 41.33
N ASP A 778 11.35 12.98 41.37
CA ASP A 778 12.22 12.19 40.49
C ASP A 778 11.70 12.18 39.02
N GLU A 779 10.39 12.07 38.83
CA GLU A 779 9.75 12.11 37.53
C GLU A 779 9.89 13.48 36.87
N ALA A 780 9.70 14.55 37.67
CA ALA A 780 9.84 15.92 37.20
C ALA A 780 11.29 16.23 36.81
N LEU A 781 12.27 15.76 37.60
CA LEU A 781 13.70 15.93 37.29
C LEU A 781 14.09 15.22 36.03
N GLN A 782 13.63 13.98 35.83
CA GLN A 782 13.88 13.20 34.61
C GLN A 782 13.25 13.87 33.38
N ALA A 783 12.02 14.34 33.47
CA ALA A 783 11.33 15.04 32.38
C ALA A 783 12.06 16.33 31.99
N VAL A 784 12.52 17.11 32.99
CA VAL A 784 13.30 18.32 32.76
C VAL A 784 14.68 18.03 32.17
N THR A 785 15.33 16.93 32.56
CA THR A 785 16.62 16.51 31.99
C THR A 785 16.49 16.26 30.50
N TYR A 786 15.54 15.43 30.07
CA TYR A 786 15.30 15.17 28.65
C TYR A 786 14.89 16.41 27.87
N PHE A 787 14.09 17.28 28.47
CA PHE A 787 13.65 18.51 27.86
C PHE A 787 14.81 19.51 27.63
N ILE A 788 15.70 19.67 28.59
CA ILE A 788 16.89 20.54 28.47
C ILE A 788 17.89 19.96 27.47
N ASP A 789 18.11 18.65 27.48
CA ASP A 789 19.00 18.00 26.51
C ASP A 789 18.46 18.17 25.08
N ASP A 790 17.16 17.95 24.87
CA ASP A 790 16.52 18.18 23.57
C ASP A 790 16.55 19.67 23.18
N ALA A 791 16.36 20.61 24.11
CA ALA A 791 16.44 22.05 23.87
C ALA A 791 17.84 22.50 23.41
N ILE A 792 18.88 21.96 24.05
CA ILE A 792 20.29 22.21 23.69
C ILE A 792 20.58 21.61 22.31
N LEU A 793 20.14 20.39 22.07
CA LEU A 793 20.33 19.68 20.80
C LEU A 793 19.67 20.40 19.62
N VAL A 794 18.48 20.96 19.84
CA VAL A 794 17.70 21.71 18.83
C VAL A 794 18.24 23.16 18.67
N GLY A 795 19.12 23.61 19.57
CA GLY A 795 19.71 24.96 19.57
C GLY A 795 18.73 26.05 19.97
N MET A 796 17.87 25.78 20.96
CA MET A 796 16.97 26.79 21.52
C MET A 796 17.76 27.74 22.42
N SER A 797 17.49 29.04 22.32
CA SER A 797 18.16 30.05 23.14
C SER A 797 17.48 30.24 24.50
N ARG A 798 16.18 29.90 24.63
CA ARG A 798 15.41 30.09 25.84
C ARG A 798 14.27 29.10 25.93
N VAL A 799 14.05 28.52 27.13
CA VAL A 799 12.94 27.61 27.45
C VAL A 799 12.32 27.91 28.84
N ARG A 800 11.12 27.40 29.10
CA ARG A 800 10.37 27.67 30.29
C ARG A 800 9.93 26.35 30.95
N ILE A 801 10.07 26.27 32.26
CA ILE A 801 9.71 25.09 33.08
C ILE A 801 8.64 25.52 34.07
N LEU A 802 7.43 25.00 33.94
CA LEU A 802 6.28 25.27 34.82
C LEU A 802 6.24 24.24 35.94
N HIS A 803 6.66 24.61 37.14
CA HIS A 803 6.68 23.73 38.31
C HIS A 803 5.68 24.14 39.39
N GLY A 804 5.03 25.31 39.26
CA GLY A 804 4.04 25.82 40.23
C GLY A 804 4.69 26.46 41.46
N THR A 805 3.82 27.12 42.28
CA THR A 805 4.22 27.88 43.49
C THR A 805 4.05 27.12 44.80
N GLY A 806 3.74 25.79 44.77
CA GLY A 806 3.44 24.99 45.96
C GLY A 806 4.50 25.02 47.08
N THR A 807 4.95 23.89 47.60
CA THR A 807 5.96 23.80 48.67
C THR A 807 7.37 24.24 48.24
N GLY A 808 7.58 24.55 46.94
CA GLY A 808 8.88 24.96 46.39
C GLY A 808 9.90 23.84 46.16
N ILE A 809 9.56 22.59 46.51
CA ILE A 809 10.48 21.44 46.38
C ILE A 809 10.89 21.23 44.93
N LEU A 810 9.95 21.20 43.99
CA LEU A 810 10.26 21.02 42.56
C LEU A 810 11.14 22.17 42.03
N ARG A 811 10.85 23.40 42.38
CA ARG A 811 11.69 24.56 42.02
C ARG A 811 13.11 24.39 42.50
N THR A 812 13.33 23.94 43.73
CA THR A 812 14.67 23.75 44.31
C THR A 812 15.43 22.64 43.61
N LEU A 813 14.79 21.47 43.38
CA LEU A 813 15.39 20.34 42.69
C LEU A 813 15.77 20.67 41.23
N ILE A 814 14.87 21.32 40.51
CA ILE A 814 15.10 21.72 39.12
C ILE A 814 16.27 22.72 39.03
N ARG A 815 16.35 23.70 39.94
CA ARG A 815 17.44 24.68 39.95
C ARG A 815 18.80 24.03 40.26
N GLN A 816 18.84 23.14 41.26
CA GLN A 816 20.06 22.38 41.57
C GLN A 816 20.56 21.56 40.36
N TYR A 817 19.66 20.97 39.61
CA TYR A 817 19.99 20.28 38.36
C TYR A 817 20.51 21.27 37.31
N LEU A 818 19.85 22.37 37.06
CA LEU A 818 20.23 23.38 36.04
C LEU A 818 21.61 23.98 36.29
N GLU A 819 22.06 24.09 37.54
CA GLU A 819 23.42 24.52 37.91
C GLU A 819 24.50 23.52 37.44
N THR A 820 24.17 22.25 37.27
CA THR A 820 25.10 21.20 36.86
C THR A 820 25.20 21.03 35.34
N VAL A 821 24.30 21.67 34.57
CA VAL A 821 24.21 21.47 33.09
C VAL A 821 25.14 22.43 32.35
N PRO A 822 26.14 21.96 31.57
CA PRO A 822 27.13 22.82 30.91
C PRO A 822 26.57 23.76 29.82
N GLY A 823 25.34 23.49 29.35
CA GLY A 823 24.65 24.27 28.30
C GLY A 823 23.74 25.37 28.83
N VAL A 824 23.58 25.51 30.14
CA VAL A 824 22.74 26.54 30.76
C VAL A 824 23.59 27.78 31.11
N ARG A 825 23.22 28.95 30.57
CA ARG A 825 23.90 30.21 30.84
C ARG A 825 23.35 30.92 32.10
N HIS A 826 22.02 30.95 32.22
CA HIS A 826 21.32 31.64 33.27
C HIS A 826 19.93 31.06 33.45
N PHE A 827 19.40 31.11 34.68
CA PHE A 827 18.01 30.80 34.92
C PHE A 827 17.45 31.75 36.01
N ALA A 828 16.18 32.12 35.86
CA ALA A 828 15.51 33.07 36.75
C ALA A 828 14.00 32.73 36.84
N ASP A 829 13.33 33.37 37.83
CA ASP A 829 11.86 33.33 37.87
C ASP A 829 11.29 34.14 36.68
N GLU A 830 10.16 33.72 36.19
CA GLU A 830 9.41 34.44 35.15
C GLU A 830 8.84 35.75 35.73
N HIS A 831 8.56 36.72 34.89
CA HIS A 831 7.95 37.97 35.29
C HIS A 831 6.59 37.75 35.98
N ILE A 832 6.27 38.53 37.00
CA ILE A 832 5.07 38.34 37.86
C ILE A 832 3.79 38.27 37.03
N GLN A 833 3.70 39.05 35.95
CA GLN A 833 2.53 39.05 35.04
C GLN A 833 2.35 37.77 34.22
N PHE A 834 3.40 36.94 34.09
CA PHE A 834 3.41 35.72 33.26
C PHE A 834 3.61 34.42 34.03
N GLY A 835 3.43 34.45 35.35
CA GLY A 835 3.46 33.28 36.24
C GLY A 835 4.48 33.33 37.37
N GLY A 836 5.36 34.32 37.42
CA GLY A 836 6.25 34.61 38.55
C GLY A 836 7.07 33.41 39.02
N ALA A 837 7.15 33.26 40.36
CA ALA A 837 7.93 32.21 41.03
C ALA A 837 7.44 30.75 40.75
N GLY A 838 6.36 30.56 39.99
CA GLY A 838 5.86 29.25 39.59
C GLY A 838 6.48 28.72 38.29
N ILE A 839 7.27 29.56 37.60
CA ILE A 839 7.92 29.21 36.32
C ILE A 839 9.40 29.58 36.42
N THR A 840 10.29 28.67 36.04
CA THR A 840 11.72 28.96 35.84
C THR A 840 12.00 29.11 34.38
N VAL A 841 12.53 30.25 33.95
CA VAL A 841 13.02 30.54 32.62
C VAL A 841 14.49 30.17 32.60
N VAL A 842 14.91 29.46 31.56
CA VAL A 842 16.29 28.98 31.36
C VAL A 842 16.85 29.53 30.05
N ASP A 843 17.95 30.26 30.12
CA ASP A 843 18.71 30.72 28.94
C ASP A 843 19.81 29.70 28.64
N LEU A 844 19.78 29.18 27.42
CA LEU A 844 20.73 28.17 26.92
C LEU A 844 21.83 28.80 26.05
N SER A 845 22.97 28.12 25.93
CA SER A 845 24.15 28.63 25.21
C SER A 845 24.09 28.39 23.71
#